data_43df123c879c40c4242fbe0105d72481
#
_entry.id   43df123c879c40c4242fbe0105d72481
#
_cell.length_a   1.000
_cell.length_b   1.000
_cell.length_c   1.000
_cell.angle_alpha   90.00
_cell.angle_beta   90.00
_cell.angle_gamma   90.00
#
_symmetry.space_group_name_H-M   'P 1'
#
loop_
_entity.id
_entity.type
_entity.pdbx_description
1 polymer ?
#
loop_
_entity_poly.entity_id
_entity_poly.type
_entity_poly.pdbx_seq_one_letter_code
_entity_poly.pdbx_strand_id
1 'polypeptide(L)'
;MLRHPAILVAALAVVAHLGALSAGWIWDDGDYITANRIVQSTNGWMTLWVPGATPQYYPLVFLGFWVEHAIVGNHPLLYHATNVVLHAGSSVILMRILARLRVPHAAWIAALFAVHPMGVESVAWATERKNTQSLMLALASILCFIRAEQQRDEAQALAGQGGAAASKEAHAALVLSFILYLAALLSKTTAVFVAPALVLIALHRRARITGGFVARVTPYFVVGAAMGLFTAYLEKTQVGAKGADFALTAVDRLQIASLNILFYARSFALPLEQIFVYPRWSVDATRIDHWAAFAGMLLVAGACVWAWRITRAPLLILLWMCAALFPALGFIDVWPFRFSFVADHFAYAAMPALATVLVLAAHAAMQWLGAEPRARTAVLGAFVAACMPLSWMAAQKYTDVETLWRDTIARNPNAWLAHNNLASVLLEQAGAAVAAEDDARVRALATEALGHGRAAYELKDDDVTHPANMSEALRLLGRHDEALVAITRAIEIAPHLSGLRVRRGIILEALGRADDARGAYAEVFIEDAALRMDREGRFEALRALRRLAVARGDYTDAVQHARRIVELDPRSGDAMADLGSLLAASGDADGGRAMLRAAIAESAGFSSEQVMVGASVRYLRAVIAVTPGPGDLELARAIGARLASLAPGDPSVRYLTLALEARVGDAAARRGLAQLEQSARAANATQMADEIAAFLASLPAAP
;
A
#
# COMPACT_ATOMS: atom_id res chain seq x y z
N MET A 1 13.69 16.88 -40.95
CA MET A 1 13.68 15.65 -40.13
C MET A 1 14.62 15.84 -38.96
N LEU A 2 14.11 15.66 -37.73
CA LEU A 2 14.93 15.79 -36.49
C LEU A 2 16.06 14.75 -36.53
N ARG A 3 17.31 15.18 -36.27
CA ARG A 3 18.50 14.30 -36.33
C ARG A 3 18.46 13.15 -35.31
N HIS A 4 17.62 13.26 -34.23
CA HIS A 4 17.53 12.28 -33.16
C HIS A 4 16.08 12.12 -32.63
N PRO A 5 15.17 11.46 -33.34
CA PRO A 5 13.76 11.34 -32.95
C PRO A 5 13.56 10.59 -31.60
N ALA A 6 14.47 9.68 -31.24
CA ALA A 6 14.40 8.97 -29.98
C ALA A 6 14.62 9.88 -28.76
N ILE A 7 15.58 10.84 -28.88
CA ILE A 7 15.83 11.81 -27.81
C ILE A 7 14.63 12.72 -27.63
N LEU A 8 14.02 13.15 -28.75
CA LEU A 8 12.82 13.99 -28.67
C LEU A 8 11.65 13.27 -28.01
N VAL A 9 11.38 12.01 -28.37
CA VAL A 9 10.31 11.22 -27.76
C VAL A 9 10.55 11.03 -26.26
N ALA A 10 11.80 10.73 -25.86
CA ALA A 10 12.15 10.63 -24.44
C ALA A 10 11.96 11.97 -23.71
N ALA A 11 12.40 13.09 -24.32
CA ALA A 11 12.25 14.42 -23.74
C ALA A 11 10.76 14.81 -23.58
N LEU A 12 9.93 14.51 -24.59
CA LEU A 12 8.48 14.74 -24.51
C LEU A 12 7.84 13.95 -23.38
N ALA A 13 8.21 12.66 -23.19
CA ALA A 13 7.73 11.85 -22.08
C ALA A 13 8.10 12.46 -20.72
N VAL A 14 9.36 12.86 -20.53
CA VAL A 14 9.83 13.47 -19.29
C VAL A 14 9.11 14.79 -19.03
N VAL A 15 9.06 15.69 -20.02
CA VAL A 15 8.46 17.03 -19.85
C VAL A 15 6.96 16.95 -19.56
N ALA A 16 6.22 16.08 -20.25
CA ALA A 16 4.78 15.91 -20.02
C ALA A 16 4.46 15.38 -18.60
N HIS A 17 5.39 14.62 -18.01
CA HIS A 17 5.20 14.02 -16.70
C HIS A 17 6.05 14.65 -15.58
N LEU A 18 6.61 15.86 -15.78
CA LEU A 18 7.31 16.58 -14.70
C LEU A 18 6.42 16.81 -13.47
N GLY A 19 5.11 17.00 -13.69
CA GLY A 19 4.14 17.11 -12.58
C GLY A 19 4.08 15.88 -11.67
N ALA A 20 4.40 14.69 -12.19
CA ALA A 20 4.46 13.47 -11.39
C ALA A 20 5.61 13.47 -10.37
N LEU A 21 6.66 14.27 -10.58
CA LEU A 21 7.79 14.38 -9.63
C LEU A 21 7.42 15.09 -8.33
N SER A 22 6.33 15.84 -8.32
CA SER A 22 5.78 16.48 -7.12
C SER A 22 4.63 15.69 -6.49
N ALA A 23 4.32 14.50 -7.00
CA ALA A 23 3.32 13.63 -6.41
C ALA A 23 3.78 13.11 -5.04
N GLY A 24 2.81 12.96 -4.14
CA GLY A 24 3.01 12.37 -2.83
C GLY A 24 2.64 10.88 -2.80
N TRP A 25 2.53 10.37 -1.58
CA TRP A 25 2.02 9.03 -1.36
C TRP A 25 0.50 9.01 -1.40
N ILE A 26 -0.06 8.08 -2.14
CA ILE A 26 -1.51 7.93 -2.28
C ILE A 26 -1.92 6.47 -2.09
N TRP A 27 -3.10 6.27 -1.55
CA TRP A 27 -3.84 5.01 -1.41
C TRP A 27 -2.94 3.80 -1.11
N ASP A 28 -2.75 2.86 -2.08
CA ASP A 28 -1.99 1.61 -1.91
C ASP A 28 -0.49 1.84 -1.62
N ASP A 29 0.05 3.05 -1.83
CA ASP A 29 1.47 3.33 -1.60
C ASP A 29 1.87 3.07 -0.14
N GLY A 30 0.92 3.19 0.81
CA GLY A 30 1.10 2.81 2.19
C GLY A 30 1.48 1.34 2.35
N ASP A 31 0.62 0.45 1.86
CA ASP A 31 0.77 -1.00 1.99
C ASP A 31 1.93 -1.55 1.15
N TYR A 32 2.25 -0.89 0.05
CA TYR A 32 3.31 -1.33 -0.85
C TYR A 32 4.69 -0.82 -0.46
N ILE A 33 4.78 0.37 0.15
CA ILE A 33 6.06 1.08 0.36
C ILE A 33 6.20 1.57 1.81
N THR A 34 5.41 2.60 2.21
CA THR A 34 5.69 3.39 3.40
C THR A 34 5.34 2.72 4.72
N ALA A 35 4.43 1.74 4.73
CA ALA A 35 4.10 0.90 5.88
C ALA A 35 4.51 -0.57 5.67
N ASN A 36 5.13 -0.92 4.52
CA ASN A 36 5.50 -2.28 4.20
C ASN A 36 6.79 -2.70 4.92
N ARG A 37 6.65 -3.51 5.97
CA ARG A 37 7.77 -3.99 6.79
C ARG A 37 8.80 -4.79 6.01
N ILE A 38 8.42 -5.46 4.91
CA ILE A 38 9.33 -6.25 4.08
C ILE A 38 10.19 -5.31 3.25
N VAL A 39 9.60 -4.28 2.63
CA VAL A 39 10.33 -3.26 1.87
C VAL A 39 11.30 -2.49 2.77
N GLN A 40 10.93 -2.21 4.01
CA GLN A 40 11.74 -1.47 4.98
C GLN A 40 12.80 -2.32 5.67
N SER A 41 12.74 -3.64 5.59
CA SER A 41 13.66 -4.54 6.27
C SER A 41 14.95 -4.76 5.45
N THR A 42 16.09 -4.85 6.12
CA THR A 42 17.39 -5.10 5.46
C THR A 42 17.45 -6.41 4.70
N ASN A 43 16.74 -7.44 5.16
CA ASN A 43 16.68 -8.77 4.54
C ASN A 43 15.38 -9.03 3.77
N GLY A 44 14.56 -8.01 3.57
CA GLY A 44 13.24 -8.12 2.93
C GLY A 44 13.31 -8.67 1.51
N TRP A 45 14.38 -8.38 0.78
CA TRP A 45 14.59 -8.84 -0.59
C TRP A 45 14.49 -10.36 -0.77
N MET A 46 14.77 -11.17 0.27
CA MET A 46 14.58 -12.62 0.24
C MET A 46 13.10 -13.02 0.33
N THR A 47 12.32 -12.28 1.12
CA THR A 47 10.92 -12.58 1.40
C THR A 47 9.99 -12.19 0.25
N LEU A 48 10.37 -11.21 -0.58
CA LEU A 48 9.58 -10.74 -1.72
C LEU A 48 9.22 -11.84 -2.74
N TRP A 49 9.97 -12.94 -2.77
CA TRP A 49 9.73 -14.06 -3.67
C TRP A 49 8.71 -15.06 -3.16
N VAL A 50 8.26 -14.91 -1.91
CA VAL A 50 7.28 -15.82 -1.30
C VAL A 50 5.87 -15.30 -1.64
N PRO A 51 5.02 -16.12 -2.30
CA PRO A 51 3.64 -15.75 -2.57
C PRO A 51 2.88 -15.45 -1.27
N GLY A 52 2.16 -14.33 -1.23
CA GLY A 52 1.41 -13.89 -0.06
C GLY A 52 2.20 -13.09 0.98
N ALA A 53 3.51 -12.93 0.79
CA ALA A 53 4.31 -12.06 1.65
C ALA A 53 4.04 -10.56 1.40
N THR A 54 3.62 -10.21 0.19
CA THR A 54 3.27 -8.85 -0.24
C THR A 54 1.80 -8.78 -0.64
N PRO A 55 1.16 -7.59 -0.69
CA PRO A 55 -0.25 -7.44 -1.05
C PRO A 55 -0.63 -8.10 -2.37
N GLN A 56 0.27 -8.03 -3.37
CA GLN A 56 0.15 -8.74 -4.65
C GLN A 56 1.51 -9.32 -5.04
N TYR A 57 1.53 -10.38 -5.86
CA TYR A 57 2.78 -11.08 -6.25
C TYR A 57 3.46 -10.42 -7.45
N TYR A 58 4.22 -9.35 -7.18
CA TYR A 58 5.03 -8.60 -8.16
C TYR A 58 6.47 -8.44 -7.66
N PRO A 59 7.24 -9.54 -7.49
CA PRO A 59 8.51 -9.52 -6.76
C PRO A 59 9.54 -8.56 -7.33
N LEU A 60 9.57 -8.32 -8.65
CA LEU A 60 10.51 -7.37 -9.25
C LEU A 60 10.14 -5.91 -9.00
N VAL A 61 8.86 -5.59 -8.82
CA VAL A 61 8.40 -4.25 -8.43
C VAL A 61 8.80 -3.97 -6.99
N PHE A 62 8.50 -4.91 -6.09
CA PHE A 62 8.87 -4.79 -4.68
C PHE A 62 10.40 -4.77 -4.47
N LEU A 63 11.16 -5.50 -5.29
CA LEU A 63 12.62 -5.42 -5.28
C LEU A 63 13.10 -4.00 -5.65
N GLY A 64 12.46 -3.37 -6.63
CA GLY A 64 12.71 -1.98 -6.98
C GLY A 64 12.43 -1.04 -5.79
N PHE A 65 11.28 -1.18 -5.15
CA PHE A 65 10.92 -0.40 -3.96
C PHE A 65 11.88 -0.64 -2.78
N TRP A 66 12.31 -1.88 -2.56
CA TRP A 66 13.30 -2.22 -1.54
C TRP A 66 14.64 -1.49 -1.79
N VAL A 67 15.12 -1.49 -3.03
CA VAL A 67 16.35 -0.78 -3.42
C VAL A 67 16.19 0.74 -3.22
N GLU A 68 15.08 1.31 -3.68
CA GLU A 68 14.80 2.74 -3.55
C GLU A 68 14.65 3.16 -2.09
N HIS A 69 13.98 2.34 -1.27
CA HIS A 69 13.88 2.58 0.16
C HIS A 69 15.25 2.58 0.85
N ALA A 70 16.13 1.67 0.47
CA ALA A 70 17.51 1.63 1.00
C ALA A 70 18.33 2.89 0.64
N ILE A 71 17.99 3.60 -0.45
CA ILE A 71 18.71 4.79 -0.93
C ILE A 71 18.10 6.08 -0.34
N VAL A 72 16.79 6.23 -0.36
CA VAL A 72 16.09 7.50 -0.04
C VAL A 72 15.06 7.37 1.09
N GLY A 73 14.91 6.19 1.71
CA GLY A 73 13.84 5.94 2.67
C GLY A 73 12.45 6.16 2.05
N ASN A 74 11.58 6.85 2.77
CA ASN A 74 10.23 7.16 2.32
C ASN A 74 10.12 8.49 1.55
N HIS A 75 11.20 9.01 0.95
CA HIS A 75 11.11 10.23 0.15
C HIS A 75 10.58 9.92 -1.27
N PRO A 76 9.42 10.46 -1.71
CA PRO A 76 8.69 9.97 -2.89
C PRO A 76 9.38 10.25 -4.23
N LEU A 77 10.24 11.27 -4.33
CA LEU A 77 10.81 11.76 -5.58
C LEU A 77 11.47 10.66 -6.43
N LEU A 78 12.30 9.78 -5.83
CA LEU A 78 13.01 8.74 -6.59
C LEU A 78 12.03 7.71 -7.16
N TYR A 79 10.99 7.36 -6.40
CA TYR A 79 9.97 6.41 -6.85
C TYR A 79 9.20 6.95 -8.06
N HIS A 80 8.78 8.21 -8.05
CA HIS A 80 8.12 8.83 -9.20
C HIS A 80 9.08 9.04 -10.38
N ALA A 81 10.31 9.47 -10.12
CA ALA A 81 11.32 9.65 -11.16
C ALA A 81 11.60 8.35 -11.92
N THR A 82 11.67 7.21 -11.20
CA THR A 82 11.81 5.90 -11.83
C THR A 82 10.64 5.59 -12.76
N ASN A 83 9.40 5.86 -12.36
CA ASN A 83 8.23 5.66 -13.22
C ASN A 83 8.31 6.51 -14.51
N VAL A 84 8.71 7.77 -14.38
CA VAL A 84 8.90 8.67 -15.54
C VAL A 84 9.98 8.12 -16.49
N VAL A 85 11.11 7.64 -15.96
CA VAL A 85 12.21 7.05 -16.76
C VAL A 85 11.74 5.77 -17.46
N LEU A 86 11.01 4.89 -16.78
CA LEU A 86 10.45 3.68 -17.37
C LEU A 86 9.45 3.98 -18.49
N HIS A 87 8.60 5.00 -18.32
CA HIS A 87 7.67 5.45 -19.35
C HIS A 87 8.40 6.04 -20.56
N ALA A 88 9.41 6.89 -20.34
CA ALA A 88 10.24 7.42 -21.41
C ALA A 88 10.98 6.29 -22.16
N GLY A 89 11.52 5.30 -21.44
CA GLY A 89 12.11 4.10 -22.02
C GLY A 89 11.12 3.31 -22.88
N SER A 90 9.90 3.09 -22.38
CA SER A 90 8.82 2.43 -23.11
C SER A 90 8.49 3.14 -24.41
N SER A 91 8.41 4.48 -24.37
CA SER A 91 8.11 5.33 -25.53
C SER A 91 9.20 5.19 -26.64
N VAL A 92 10.47 5.19 -26.25
CA VAL A 92 11.60 5.00 -27.17
C VAL A 92 11.61 3.59 -27.75
N ILE A 93 11.37 2.56 -26.92
CA ILE A 93 11.36 1.17 -27.39
C ILE A 93 10.19 0.95 -28.35
N LEU A 94 8.99 1.50 -28.03
CA LEU A 94 7.82 1.48 -28.92
C LEU A 94 8.16 2.07 -30.29
N MET A 95 8.75 3.26 -30.32
CA MET A 95 9.19 3.89 -31.60
C MET A 95 10.12 2.98 -32.39
N ARG A 96 11.09 2.32 -31.71
CA ARG A 96 12.03 1.41 -32.37
C ARG A 96 11.34 0.15 -32.94
N ILE A 97 10.36 -0.40 -32.22
CA ILE A 97 9.52 -1.52 -32.66
C ILE A 97 8.78 -1.12 -33.96
N LEU A 98 8.04 -0.01 -33.89
CA LEU A 98 7.24 0.47 -34.99
C LEU A 98 8.10 0.77 -36.24
N ALA A 99 9.27 1.38 -36.07
CA ALA A 99 10.23 1.65 -37.14
C ALA A 99 10.76 0.36 -37.77
N ARG A 100 11.12 -0.66 -36.97
CA ARG A 100 11.55 -1.98 -37.46
C ARG A 100 10.46 -2.74 -38.19
N LEU A 101 9.22 -2.58 -37.75
CA LEU A 101 8.04 -3.13 -38.43
C LEU A 101 7.59 -2.30 -39.65
N ARG A 102 8.30 -1.19 -39.95
CA ARG A 102 7.98 -0.27 -41.02
C ARG A 102 6.56 0.31 -40.91
N VAL A 103 6.08 0.50 -39.68
CA VAL A 103 4.80 1.19 -39.45
C VAL A 103 4.99 2.68 -39.77
N PRO A 104 4.14 3.27 -40.63
CA PRO A 104 4.25 4.69 -40.94
C PRO A 104 4.00 5.54 -39.71
N HIS A 105 4.61 6.72 -39.66
CA HIS A 105 4.45 7.68 -38.55
C HIS A 105 4.89 7.18 -37.15
N ALA A 106 5.83 6.21 -37.08
CA ALA A 106 6.31 5.61 -35.85
C ALA A 106 6.70 6.65 -34.77
N ALA A 107 7.33 7.75 -35.12
CA ALA A 107 7.71 8.81 -34.20
C ALA A 107 6.49 9.55 -33.62
N TRP A 108 5.45 9.80 -34.42
CA TRP A 108 4.21 10.44 -33.97
C TRP A 108 3.40 9.54 -33.04
N ILE A 109 3.33 8.25 -33.38
CA ILE A 109 2.67 7.24 -32.53
C ILE A 109 3.34 7.18 -31.16
N ALA A 110 4.68 7.09 -31.14
CA ALA A 110 5.44 7.06 -29.91
C ALA A 110 5.39 8.38 -29.12
N ALA A 111 5.39 9.53 -29.81
CA ALA A 111 5.22 10.83 -29.18
C ALA A 111 3.84 10.98 -28.53
N LEU A 112 2.79 10.53 -29.21
CA LEU A 112 1.44 10.55 -28.64
C LEU A 112 1.34 9.64 -27.41
N PHE A 113 1.87 8.42 -27.48
CA PHE A 113 1.95 7.53 -26.31
C PHE A 113 2.70 8.19 -25.15
N ALA A 114 3.81 8.88 -25.45
CA ALA A 114 4.69 9.51 -24.48
C ALA A 114 4.05 10.66 -23.67
N VAL A 115 3.08 11.38 -24.28
CA VAL A 115 2.50 12.59 -23.66
C VAL A 115 1.02 12.45 -23.32
N HIS A 116 0.42 11.28 -23.55
CA HIS A 116 -1.04 11.15 -23.45
C HIS A 116 -1.54 11.13 -22.00
N PRO A 117 -2.56 11.93 -21.63
CA PRO A 117 -3.05 12.05 -20.25
C PRO A 117 -3.48 10.72 -19.60
N MET A 118 -4.00 9.77 -20.39
CA MET A 118 -4.35 8.43 -19.89
C MET A 118 -3.15 7.67 -19.30
N GLY A 119 -1.91 8.05 -19.65
CA GLY A 119 -0.69 7.47 -19.09
C GLY A 119 -0.35 7.97 -17.68
N VAL A 120 -0.94 9.11 -17.28
CA VAL A 120 -0.55 9.83 -16.07
C VAL A 120 -0.79 9.00 -14.80
N GLU A 121 -1.89 8.28 -14.70
CA GLU A 121 -2.19 7.42 -13.56
C GLU A 121 -1.08 6.38 -13.34
N SER A 122 -0.62 5.72 -14.40
CA SER A 122 0.48 4.74 -14.32
C SER A 122 1.85 5.37 -14.03
N VAL A 123 2.05 6.65 -14.31
CA VAL A 123 3.34 7.33 -14.14
C VAL A 123 3.42 8.08 -12.82
N ALA A 124 2.33 8.78 -12.43
CA ALA A 124 2.28 9.60 -11.22
C ALA A 124 1.98 8.81 -9.94
N TRP A 125 1.34 7.66 -10.03
CA TRP A 125 1.10 6.79 -8.89
C TRP A 125 2.29 5.83 -8.69
N ALA A 126 2.96 5.91 -7.53
CA ALA A 126 4.20 5.15 -7.28
C ALA A 126 3.98 3.63 -7.40
N THR A 127 2.89 3.10 -6.84
CA THR A 127 2.54 1.68 -6.86
C THR A 127 2.26 1.17 -8.29
N GLU A 128 1.83 2.03 -9.22
CA GLU A 128 1.66 1.64 -10.62
C GLU A 128 2.98 1.47 -11.39
N ARG A 129 4.12 1.46 -10.69
CA ARG A 129 5.39 0.91 -11.16
C ARG A 129 5.19 -0.43 -11.86
N LYS A 130 4.28 -1.23 -11.35
CA LYS A 130 3.89 -2.51 -11.95
C LYS A 130 3.51 -2.37 -13.43
N ASN A 131 2.87 -1.28 -13.86
CA ASN A 131 2.54 -1.01 -15.26
C ASN A 131 3.75 -0.51 -16.06
N THR A 132 4.43 0.53 -15.56
CA THR A 132 5.53 1.17 -16.29
C THR A 132 6.70 0.20 -16.49
N GLN A 133 7.08 -0.53 -15.45
CA GLN A 133 8.15 -1.53 -15.50
C GLN A 133 7.79 -2.74 -16.36
N SER A 134 6.58 -3.29 -16.18
CA SER A 134 6.13 -4.44 -16.96
C SER A 134 6.04 -4.12 -18.44
N LEU A 135 5.48 -2.96 -18.84
CA LEU A 135 5.37 -2.58 -20.24
C LEU A 135 6.75 -2.34 -20.87
N MET A 136 7.67 -1.67 -20.18
CA MET A 136 9.02 -1.44 -20.69
C MET A 136 9.73 -2.78 -20.97
N LEU A 137 9.67 -3.73 -20.03
CA LEU A 137 10.26 -5.05 -20.18
C LEU A 137 9.56 -5.87 -21.28
N ALA A 138 8.23 -5.80 -21.37
CA ALA A 138 7.46 -6.45 -22.42
C ALA A 138 7.82 -5.93 -23.82
N LEU A 139 7.89 -4.61 -23.98
CA LEU A 139 8.31 -4.00 -25.27
C LEU A 139 9.77 -4.34 -25.59
N ALA A 140 10.66 -4.37 -24.60
CA ALA A 140 12.04 -4.78 -24.77
C ALA A 140 12.13 -6.26 -25.21
N SER A 141 11.33 -7.15 -24.62
CA SER A 141 11.19 -8.54 -25.03
C SER A 141 10.77 -8.66 -26.48
N ILE A 142 9.70 -7.95 -26.88
CA ILE A 142 9.20 -7.91 -28.25
C ILE A 142 10.28 -7.41 -29.22
N LEU A 143 11.02 -6.34 -28.86
CA LEU A 143 12.09 -5.80 -29.69
C LEU A 143 13.22 -6.82 -29.89
N CYS A 144 13.61 -7.55 -28.85
CA CYS A 144 14.61 -8.61 -28.92
C CYS A 144 14.12 -9.78 -29.78
N PHE A 145 12.84 -10.19 -29.67
CA PHE A 145 12.27 -11.22 -30.52
C PHE A 145 12.27 -10.81 -32.00
N ILE A 146 11.88 -9.57 -32.33
CA ILE A 146 11.94 -9.07 -33.71
C ILE A 146 13.37 -9.12 -34.23
N ARG A 147 14.36 -8.75 -33.43
CA ARG A 147 15.78 -8.85 -33.78
C ARG A 147 16.20 -10.31 -34.07
N ALA A 148 15.81 -11.21 -33.18
CA ALA A 148 16.10 -12.65 -33.33
C ALA A 148 15.56 -13.20 -34.65
N GLU A 149 14.30 -12.87 -35.00
CA GLU A 149 13.70 -13.32 -36.25
C GLU A 149 14.36 -12.67 -37.48
N GLN A 150 14.75 -11.38 -37.44
CA GLN A 150 15.49 -10.72 -38.52
C GLN A 150 16.86 -11.36 -38.75
N GLN A 151 17.62 -11.61 -37.66
CA GLN A 151 18.93 -12.26 -37.75
C GLN A 151 18.83 -13.70 -38.24
N ARG A 152 17.72 -14.41 -37.93
CA ARG A 152 17.45 -15.75 -38.51
C ARG A 152 17.20 -15.68 -40.02
N ASP A 153 16.40 -14.72 -40.48
CA ASP A 153 16.14 -14.50 -41.90
C ASP A 153 17.47 -14.23 -42.63
N GLU A 154 18.34 -13.40 -42.03
CA GLU A 154 19.68 -13.10 -42.53
C GLU A 154 20.59 -14.32 -42.54
N ALA A 155 20.60 -15.11 -41.44
CA ALA A 155 21.40 -16.34 -41.36
C ALA A 155 21.01 -17.37 -42.43
N GLN A 156 19.70 -17.49 -42.71
CA GLN A 156 19.18 -18.37 -43.76
C GLN A 156 19.56 -17.86 -45.17
N ALA A 157 19.55 -16.55 -45.37
CA ALA A 157 19.95 -15.95 -46.63
C ALA A 157 21.47 -16.09 -46.91
N LEU A 158 22.29 -16.10 -45.86
CA LEU A 158 23.74 -16.23 -45.88
C LEU A 158 24.21 -17.69 -45.72
N ALA A 159 23.33 -18.69 -45.96
CA ALA A 159 23.65 -20.10 -45.80
C ALA A 159 24.92 -20.47 -46.63
N GLY A 160 26.03 -20.75 -45.92
CA GLY A 160 27.34 -21.05 -46.46
C GLY A 160 28.42 -19.96 -46.33
N GLN A 161 28.09 -18.71 -46.02
CA GLN A 161 29.04 -17.59 -45.85
C GLN A 161 28.64 -16.75 -44.61
N GLY A 162 29.14 -17.08 -43.43
CA GLY A 162 28.87 -16.27 -42.20
C GLY A 162 27.58 -16.58 -41.47
N GLY A 163 26.74 -17.50 -41.95
CA GLY A 163 25.44 -17.85 -41.35
C GLY A 163 25.49 -18.37 -39.90
N ALA A 164 26.63 -18.93 -39.49
CA ALA A 164 26.83 -19.44 -38.12
C ALA A 164 26.90 -18.31 -37.06
N ALA A 165 27.52 -17.18 -37.37
CA ALA A 165 27.59 -16.01 -36.48
C ALA A 165 26.20 -15.38 -36.31
N ALA A 166 25.48 -15.12 -37.36
CA ALA A 166 24.11 -14.59 -37.34
C ALA A 166 23.15 -15.54 -36.62
N SER A 167 23.34 -16.86 -36.67
CA SER A 167 22.57 -17.85 -35.95
C SER A 167 22.79 -17.76 -34.42
N LYS A 168 24.04 -17.54 -33.95
CA LYS A 168 24.37 -17.34 -32.54
C LYS A 168 23.73 -16.07 -31.97
N GLU A 169 23.83 -14.97 -32.73
CA GLU A 169 23.23 -13.70 -32.31
C GLU A 169 21.69 -13.79 -32.25
N ALA A 170 21.05 -14.49 -33.18
CA ALA A 170 19.63 -14.75 -33.19
C ALA A 170 19.20 -15.56 -31.95
N HIS A 171 20.01 -16.57 -31.58
CA HIS A 171 19.73 -17.36 -30.37
C HIS A 171 19.87 -16.51 -29.09
N ALA A 172 20.95 -15.74 -28.97
CA ALA A 172 21.14 -14.84 -27.82
C ALA A 172 20.02 -13.81 -27.68
N ALA A 173 19.57 -13.20 -28.78
CA ALA A 173 18.46 -12.28 -28.81
C ALA A 173 17.13 -12.94 -28.39
N LEU A 174 16.89 -14.21 -28.79
CA LEU A 174 15.71 -14.96 -28.39
C LEU A 174 15.73 -15.29 -26.90
N VAL A 175 16.86 -15.73 -26.36
CA VAL A 175 17.02 -15.98 -24.92
C VAL A 175 16.80 -14.71 -24.11
N LEU A 176 17.41 -13.60 -24.51
CA LEU A 176 17.20 -12.31 -23.86
C LEU A 176 15.73 -11.88 -23.91
N SER A 177 15.06 -12.09 -25.07
CA SER A 177 13.63 -11.81 -25.21
C SER A 177 12.81 -12.58 -24.18
N PHE A 178 13.09 -13.88 -23.99
CA PHE A 178 12.35 -14.70 -23.04
C PHE A 178 12.64 -14.30 -21.58
N ILE A 179 13.89 -13.98 -21.23
CA ILE A 179 14.25 -13.46 -19.89
C ILE A 179 13.52 -12.17 -19.60
N LEU A 180 13.48 -11.22 -20.55
CA LEU A 180 12.75 -9.96 -20.41
C LEU A 180 11.24 -10.18 -20.27
N TYR A 181 10.69 -11.18 -20.96
CA TYR A 181 9.29 -11.57 -20.78
C TYR A 181 9.00 -12.10 -19.38
N LEU A 182 9.85 -12.98 -18.84
CA LEU A 182 9.74 -13.45 -17.47
C LEU A 182 9.80 -12.29 -16.47
N ALA A 183 10.71 -11.36 -16.68
CA ALA A 183 10.83 -10.19 -15.85
C ALA A 183 9.58 -9.28 -15.96
N ALA A 184 8.98 -9.14 -17.14
CA ALA A 184 7.73 -8.42 -17.34
C ALA A 184 6.57 -9.07 -16.57
N LEU A 185 6.43 -10.40 -16.61
CA LEU A 185 5.42 -11.16 -15.88
C LEU A 185 5.60 -11.05 -14.35
N LEU A 186 6.85 -11.08 -13.87
CA LEU A 186 7.19 -10.89 -12.44
C LEU A 186 7.02 -9.43 -11.97
N SER A 187 6.83 -8.50 -12.92
CA SER A 187 6.46 -7.12 -12.62
C SER A 187 4.94 -6.89 -12.66
N LYS A 188 4.24 -7.45 -13.63
CA LYS A 188 2.76 -7.50 -13.71
C LYS A 188 2.34 -8.58 -14.71
N THR A 189 1.43 -9.44 -14.28
CA THR A 189 0.98 -10.59 -15.09
C THR A 189 0.25 -10.17 -16.37
N THR A 190 -0.24 -8.92 -16.46
CA THR A 190 -0.82 -8.39 -17.71
C THR A 190 0.13 -8.48 -18.91
N ALA A 191 1.46 -8.63 -18.70
CA ALA A 191 2.44 -8.90 -19.77
C ALA A 191 2.18 -10.18 -20.57
N VAL A 192 1.23 -11.03 -20.18
CA VAL A 192 0.78 -12.20 -20.98
C VAL A 192 0.43 -11.84 -22.42
N PHE A 193 0.05 -10.56 -22.69
CA PHE A 193 -0.21 -10.08 -24.04
C PHE A 193 0.98 -10.20 -25.00
N VAL A 194 2.21 -10.32 -24.49
CA VAL A 194 3.42 -10.49 -25.31
C VAL A 194 3.30 -11.74 -26.19
N ALA A 195 2.84 -12.87 -25.65
CA ALA A 195 2.72 -14.12 -26.37
C ALA A 195 1.86 -13.99 -27.66
N PRO A 196 0.60 -13.54 -27.62
CA PRO A 196 -0.17 -13.27 -28.84
C PRO A 196 0.45 -12.14 -29.69
N ALA A 197 1.07 -11.11 -29.09
CA ALA A 197 1.73 -10.03 -29.84
C ALA A 197 2.83 -10.55 -30.76
N LEU A 198 3.63 -11.54 -30.33
CA LEU A 198 4.65 -12.16 -31.17
C LEU A 198 4.05 -12.81 -32.43
N VAL A 199 2.90 -13.45 -32.30
CA VAL A 199 2.17 -14.04 -33.45
C VAL A 199 1.62 -12.94 -34.36
N LEU A 200 1.02 -11.87 -33.81
CA LEU A 200 0.51 -10.74 -34.57
C LEU A 200 1.63 -10.05 -35.36
N ILE A 201 2.82 -9.92 -34.79
CA ILE A 201 4.01 -9.37 -35.47
C ILE A 201 4.46 -10.27 -36.60
N ALA A 202 4.47 -11.59 -36.44
CA ALA A 202 4.79 -12.53 -37.51
C ALA A 202 3.79 -12.41 -38.68
N LEU A 203 2.49 -12.29 -38.39
CA LEU A 203 1.43 -12.06 -39.36
C LEU A 203 1.60 -10.71 -40.09
N HIS A 204 1.98 -9.66 -39.37
CA HIS A 204 2.29 -8.35 -39.96
C HIS A 204 3.47 -8.42 -40.95
N ARG A 205 4.56 -9.08 -40.55
CA ARG A 205 5.74 -9.32 -41.38
C ARG A 205 5.50 -10.29 -42.54
N ARG A 206 4.31 -10.89 -42.62
CA ARG A 206 3.99 -11.97 -43.56
C ARG A 206 4.95 -13.16 -43.46
N ALA A 207 5.51 -13.39 -42.24
CA ALA A 207 6.36 -14.52 -41.99
C ALA A 207 5.59 -15.84 -42.10
N ARG A 208 6.27 -16.89 -42.52
CA ARG A 208 5.69 -18.26 -42.57
C ARG A 208 5.61 -18.78 -41.12
N ILE A 209 4.41 -19.24 -40.71
CA ILE A 209 4.22 -19.92 -39.45
C ILE A 209 4.67 -21.36 -39.61
N THR A 210 5.94 -21.62 -39.30
CA THR A 210 6.56 -22.94 -39.40
C THR A 210 6.54 -23.62 -38.04
N GLY A 211 6.75 -24.96 -38.00
CA GLY A 211 6.92 -25.67 -36.71
C GLY A 211 8.03 -25.09 -35.82
N GLY A 212 9.13 -24.62 -36.44
CA GLY A 212 10.19 -23.92 -35.73
C GLY A 212 9.78 -22.57 -35.13
N PHE A 213 8.90 -21.80 -35.80
CA PHE A 213 8.32 -20.57 -35.22
C PHE A 213 7.41 -20.91 -34.04
N VAL A 214 6.52 -21.91 -34.22
CA VAL A 214 5.63 -22.37 -33.14
C VAL A 214 6.44 -22.79 -31.92
N ALA A 215 7.49 -23.59 -32.09
CA ALA A 215 8.37 -24.03 -31.00
C ALA A 215 9.00 -22.83 -30.23
N ARG A 216 9.34 -21.73 -30.92
CA ARG A 216 9.91 -20.54 -30.28
C ARG A 216 8.90 -19.71 -29.49
N VAL A 217 7.63 -19.65 -29.90
CA VAL A 217 6.60 -18.87 -29.21
C VAL A 217 5.87 -19.68 -28.16
N THR A 218 5.83 -21.00 -28.24
CA THR A 218 5.16 -21.87 -27.27
C THR A 218 5.58 -21.61 -25.82
N PRO A 219 6.88 -21.44 -25.45
CA PRO A 219 7.26 -21.11 -24.08
C PRO A 219 6.61 -19.84 -23.52
N TYR A 220 6.41 -18.82 -24.35
CA TYR A 220 5.73 -17.59 -23.94
C TYR A 220 4.26 -17.84 -23.59
N PHE A 221 3.57 -18.66 -24.38
CA PHE A 221 2.18 -19.04 -24.09
C PHE A 221 2.06 -19.89 -22.83
N VAL A 222 2.94 -20.89 -22.68
CA VAL A 222 2.90 -21.81 -21.53
C VAL A 222 3.15 -21.06 -20.23
N VAL A 223 4.22 -20.26 -20.19
CA VAL A 223 4.55 -19.50 -18.96
C VAL A 223 3.53 -18.39 -18.71
N GLY A 224 3.07 -17.69 -19.76
CA GLY A 224 2.04 -16.69 -19.64
C GLY A 224 0.74 -17.26 -19.09
N ALA A 225 0.28 -18.41 -19.59
CA ALA A 225 -0.90 -19.09 -19.10
C ALA A 225 -0.75 -19.52 -17.62
N ALA A 226 0.39 -20.11 -17.27
CA ALA A 226 0.68 -20.53 -15.90
C ALA A 226 0.66 -19.34 -14.93
N MET A 227 1.32 -18.23 -15.27
CA MET A 227 1.32 -17.02 -14.44
C MET A 227 -0.05 -16.35 -14.40
N GLY A 228 -0.81 -16.36 -15.50
CA GLY A 228 -2.18 -15.83 -15.54
C GLY A 228 -3.13 -16.62 -14.63
N LEU A 229 -3.08 -17.94 -14.67
CA LEU A 229 -3.88 -18.80 -13.78
C LEU A 229 -3.46 -18.64 -12.31
N PHE A 230 -2.15 -18.52 -12.06
CA PHE A 230 -1.63 -18.27 -10.72
C PHE A 230 -2.12 -16.95 -10.16
N THR A 231 -2.08 -15.87 -10.95
CA THR A 231 -2.60 -14.56 -10.53
C THR A 231 -4.12 -14.61 -10.28
N ALA A 232 -4.89 -15.25 -11.15
CA ALA A 232 -6.34 -15.41 -10.95
C ALA A 232 -6.65 -16.21 -9.66
N TYR A 233 -5.81 -17.19 -9.32
CA TYR A 233 -5.93 -17.90 -8.06
C TYR A 233 -5.65 -16.98 -6.85
N LEU A 234 -4.60 -16.15 -6.91
CA LEU A 234 -4.26 -15.21 -5.84
C LEU A 234 -5.32 -14.11 -5.67
N GLU A 235 -5.82 -13.53 -6.77
CA GLU A 235 -6.92 -12.55 -6.74
C GLU A 235 -8.14 -13.10 -6.00
N LYS A 236 -8.48 -14.37 -6.25
CA LYS A 236 -9.61 -15.03 -5.62
C LYS A 236 -9.37 -15.42 -4.16
N THR A 237 -8.15 -15.85 -3.80
CA THR A 237 -7.85 -16.44 -2.49
C THR A 237 -7.26 -15.49 -1.49
N GLN A 238 -6.45 -14.52 -1.94
CA GLN A 238 -5.72 -13.58 -1.08
C GLN A 238 -6.29 -12.17 -1.17
N VAL A 239 -6.55 -11.65 -2.38
CA VAL A 239 -7.06 -10.29 -2.58
C VAL A 239 -8.56 -10.20 -2.29
N GLY A 240 -9.30 -11.28 -2.49
CA GLY A 240 -10.70 -11.38 -2.10
C GLY A 240 -11.70 -10.99 -3.19
N ALA A 241 -11.37 -11.15 -4.49
CA ALA A 241 -12.30 -10.95 -5.60
C ALA A 241 -13.41 -12.01 -5.60
N LYS A 242 -14.35 -11.90 -4.63
CA LYS A 242 -15.47 -12.81 -4.37
C LYS A 242 -16.69 -12.03 -3.91
N GLY A 243 -17.86 -12.66 -3.98
CA GLY A 243 -19.12 -12.10 -3.49
C GLY A 243 -20.02 -11.58 -4.60
N ALA A 244 -21.08 -10.87 -4.22
CA ALA A 244 -22.13 -10.40 -5.13
C ALA A 244 -21.60 -9.49 -6.24
N ASP A 245 -20.61 -8.67 -5.95
CA ASP A 245 -20.01 -7.74 -6.93
C ASP A 245 -19.39 -8.46 -8.13
N PHE A 246 -19.02 -9.74 -7.98
CA PHE A 246 -18.35 -10.58 -8.99
C PHE A 246 -19.27 -11.67 -9.57
N ALA A 247 -20.55 -11.71 -9.17
CA ALA A 247 -21.53 -12.69 -9.67
C ALA A 247 -22.05 -12.32 -11.08
N LEU A 248 -21.12 -12.10 -12.01
CA LEU A 248 -21.41 -11.67 -13.39
C LEU A 248 -21.71 -12.87 -14.30
N THR A 249 -22.80 -12.78 -15.05
CA THR A 249 -23.14 -13.76 -16.08
C THR A 249 -22.24 -13.64 -17.32
N ALA A 250 -22.26 -14.62 -18.21
CA ALA A 250 -21.52 -14.51 -19.47
C ALA A 250 -22.02 -13.33 -20.34
N VAL A 251 -23.29 -13.00 -20.26
CA VAL A 251 -23.89 -11.85 -20.97
C VAL A 251 -23.36 -10.55 -20.41
N ASP A 252 -23.33 -10.41 -19.08
CA ASP A 252 -22.79 -9.21 -18.42
C ASP A 252 -21.32 -8.99 -18.83
N ARG A 253 -20.52 -10.06 -18.85
CA ARG A 253 -19.10 -10.00 -19.26
C ARG A 253 -18.93 -9.56 -20.71
N LEU A 254 -19.78 -9.99 -21.62
CA LEU A 254 -19.76 -9.53 -23.01
C LEU A 254 -20.13 -8.05 -23.15
N GLN A 255 -21.12 -7.59 -22.40
CA GLN A 255 -21.49 -6.17 -22.35
C GLN A 255 -20.36 -5.33 -21.76
N ILE A 256 -19.78 -5.73 -20.64
CA ILE A 256 -18.64 -5.05 -20.01
C ILE A 256 -17.47 -4.95 -20.99
N ALA A 257 -17.11 -6.05 -21.67
CA ALA A 257 -16.00 -6.06 -22.62
C ALA A 257 -16.21 -5.06 -23.76
N SER A 258 -17.44 -4.99 -24.28
CA SER A 258 -17.80 -4.07 -25.36
C SER A 258 -17.73 -2.61 -24.93
N LEU A 259 -18.30 -2.31 -23.76
CA LEU A 259 -18.30 -0.98 -23.18
C LEU A 259 -16.87 -0.53 -22.83
N ASN A 260 -16.03 -1.42 -22.28
CA ASN A 260 -14.62 -1.12 -21.97
C ASN A 260 -13.83 -0.72 -23.23
N ILE A 261 -13.97 -1.48 -24.33
CA ILE A 261 -13.27 -1.16 -25.58
C ILE A 261 -13.68 0.21 -26.11
N LEU A 262 -14.99 0.50 -26.13
CA LEU A 262 -15.51 1.79 -26.59
C LEU A 262 -15.10 2.93 -25.66
N PHE A 263 -15.15 2.70 -24.34
CA PHE A 263 -14.71 3.66 -23.35
C PHE A 263 -13.24 4.06 -23.57
N TYR A 264 -12.33 3.10 -23.67
CA TYR A 264 -10.91 3.38 -23.88
C TYR A 264 -10.63 4.04 -25.23
N ALA A 265 -11.33 3.64 -26.30
CA ALA A 265 -11.20 4.29 -27.60
C ALA A 265 -11.65 5.77 -27.53
N ARG A 266 -12.79 6.06 -26.89
CA ARG A 266 -13.30 7.43 -26.70
C ARG A 266 -12.35 8.24 -25.80
N SER A 267 -12.00 7.72 -24.62
CA SER A 267 -11.17 8.44 -23.63
C SER A 267 -9.76 8.69 -24.15
N PHE A 268 -9.24 7.82 -25.02
CA PHE A 268 -7.97 8.06 -25.71
C PHE A 268 -8.10 9.12 -26.82
N ALA A 269 -9.19 9.14 -27.57
CA ALA A 269 -9.38 10.14 -28.62
C ALA A 269 -9.71 11.54 -28.06
N LEU A 270 -10.37 11.60 -26.91
CA LEU A 270 -10.82 12.82 -26.23
C LEU A 270 -10.40 12.78 -24.75
N PRO A 271 -9.12 13.03 -24.44
CA PRO A 271 -8.57 12.87 -23.10
C PRO A 271 -8.87 14.06 -22.17
N LEU A 272 -10.14 14.40 -22.00
CA LEU A 272 -10.59 15.58 -21.23
C LEU A 272 -11.01 15.24 -19.81
N GLU A 273 -11.37 13.97 -19.56
CA GLU A 273 -11.95 13.52 -18.29
C GLU A 273 -11.23 12.28 -17.78
N GLN A 274 -10.10 12.45 -17.11
CA GLN A 274 -9.46 11.36 -16.38
C GLN A 274 -9.93 11.39 -14.93
N ILE A 275 -10.58 10.31 -14.49
CA ILE A 275 -11.11 10.15 -13.13
C ILE A 275 -10.40 8.96 -12.49
N PHE A 276 -10.02 9.06 -11.24
CA PHE A 276 -9.32 7.96 -10.56
C PHE A 276 -10.24 6.75 -10.34
N VAL A 277 -11.50 6.99 -9.98
CA VAL A 277 -12.55 5.95 -9.93
C VAL A 277 -13.70 6.38 -10.82
N TYR A 278 -13.81 5.76 -11.98
CA TYR A 278 -14.91 6.01 -12.92
C TYR A 278 -16.25 5.46 -12.41
N PRO A 279 -17.40 6.02 -12.86
CA PRO A 279 -18.70 5.45 -12.52
C PRO A 279 -18.78 3.97 -12.92
N ARG A 280 -19.17 3.12 -11.98
CA ARG A 280 -19.40 1.70 -12.25
C ARG A 280 -20.73 1.53 -13.00
N TRP A 281 -20.67 0.89 -14.14
CA TRP A 281 -21.90 0.67 -14.94
C TRP A 281 -22.81 -0.37 -14.29
N SER A 282 -24.11 -0.10 -14.31
CA SER A 282 -25.12 -1.12 -14.04
C SER A 282 -25.26 -1.96 -15.30
N VAL A 283 -24.80 -3.21 -15.25
CA VAL A 283 -24.90 -4.14 -16.38
C VAL A 283 -26.26 -4.85 -16.30
N ASP A 284 -27.01 -4.79 -17.39
CA ASP A 284 -28.34 -5.39 -17.48
C ASP A 284 -28.56 -5.91 -18.90
N ALA A 285 -28.93 -7.20 -19.02
CA ALA A 285 -29.19 -7.84 -20.28
C ALA A 285 -30.37 -7.22 -21.07
N THR A 286 -31.23 -6.44 -20.40
CA THR A 286 -32.39 -5.77 -21.04
C THR A 286 -32.03 -4.43 -21.68
N ARG A 287 -30.83 -3.88 -21.39
CA ARG A 287 -30.40 -2.56 -21.88
C ARG A 287 -29.99 -2.61 -23.33
N ILE A 288 -30.78 -1.94 -24.19
CA ILE A 288 -30.57 -1.89 -25.65
C ILE A 288 -29.28 -1.15 -26.02
N ASP A 289 -28.90 -0.09 -25.28
CA ASP A 289 -27.69 0.68 -25.49
C ASP A 289 -26.42 -0.18 -25.28
N HIS A 290 -26.40 -1.10 -24.32
CA HIS A 290 -25.30 -2.04 -24.13
C HIS A 290 -25.19 -3.05 -25.31
N TRP A 291 -26.32 -3.51 -25.85
CA TRP A 291 -26.33 -4.36 -27.04
C TRP A 291 -25.95 -3.60 -28.29
N ALA A 292 -26.28 -2.31 -28.39
CA ALA A 292 -25.82 -1.46 -29.48
C ALA A 292 -24.29 -1.30 -29.46
N ALA A 293 -23.69 -1.18 -28.26
CA ALA A 293 -22.23 -1.17 -28.09
C ALA A 293 -21.60 -2.48 -28.58
N PHE A 294 -22.17 -3.63 -28.19
CA PHE A 294 -21.72 -4.94 -28.64
C PHE A 294 -21.84 -5.12 -30.16
N ALA A 295 -22.98 -4.75 -30.73
CA ALA A 295 -23.20 -4.79 -32.19
C ALA A 295 -22.21 -3.87 -32.93
N GLY A 296 -21.96 -2.65 -32.42
CA GLY A 296 -20.98 -1.74 -32.97
C GLY A 296 -19.56 -2.33 -32.96
N MET A 297 -19.18 -3.01 -31.86
CA MET A 297 -17.90 -3.71 -31.80
C MET A 297 -17.80 -4.85 -32.82
N LEU A 298 -18.88 -5.63 -33.01
CA LEU A 298 -18.92 -6.68 -34.05
C LEU A 298 -18.82 -6.10 -35.45
N LEU A 299 -19.44 -4.95 -35.73
CA LEU A 299 -19.32 -4.25 -37.00
C LEU A 299 -17.89 -3.79 -37.24
N VAL A 300 -17.21 -3.21 -36.25
CA VAL A 300 -15.80 -2.82 -36.34
C VAL A 300 -14.91 -4.05 -36.59
N ALA A 301 -15.12 -5.14 -35.85
CA ALA A 301 -14.37 -6.38 -36.05
C ALA A 301 -14.61 -6.95 -37.47
N GLY A 302 -15.86 -6.99 -37.93
CA GLY A 302 -16.24 -7.41 -39.27
C GLY A 302 -15.60 -6.54 -40.37
N ALA A 303 -15.60 -5.22 -40.18
CA ALA A 303 -14.92 -4.27 -41.09
C ALA A 303 -13.40 -4.51 -41.09
N CYS A 304 -12.76 -4.78 -39.93
CA CYS A 304 -11.36 -5.12 -39.84
C CYS A 304 -11.03 -6.45 -40.59
N VAL A 305 -11.89 -7.46 -40.43
CA VAL A 305 -11.77 -8.74 -41.15
C VAL A 305 -11.96 -8.53 -42.68
N TRP A 306 -12.96 -7.74 -43.08
CA TRP A 306 -13.14 -7.40 -44.50
C TRP A 306 -11.95 -6.66 -45.08
N ALA A 307 -11.41 -5.68 -44.34
CA ALA A 307 -10.23 -4.91 -44.69
C ALA A 307 -8.96 -5.77 -44.85
N TRP A 308 -8.90 -6.98 -44.27
CA TRP A 308 -7.78 -7.91 -44.45
C TRP A 308 -7.41 -8.19 -45.91
N ARG A 309 -8.40 -8.09 -46.79
CA ARG A 309 -8.19 -8.23 -48.26
C ARG A 309 -7.33 -7.12 -48.86
N ILE A 310 -7.31 -5.96 -48.19
CA ILE A 310 -6.57 -4.76 -48.63
C ILE A 310 -5.32 -4.58 -47.74
N THR A 311 -5.53 -4.58 -46.43
CA THR A 311 -4.47 -4.41 -45.42
C THR A 311 -4.79 -5.20 -44.16
N ARG A 312 -3.77 -5.81 -43.56
CA ARG A 312 -3.88 -6.58 -42.33
C ARG A 312 -3.91 -5.68 -41.07
N ALA A 313 -3.43 -4.43 -41.20
CA ALA A 313 -3.14 -3.56 -40.08
C ALA A 313 -4.36 -3.35 -39.13
N PRO A 314 -5.59 -3.03 -39.57
CA PRO A 314 -6.72 -2.78 -38.68
C PRO A 314 -7.00 -3.97 -37.78
N LEU A 315 -7.07 -5.18 -38.33
CA LEU A 315 -7.36 -6.38 -37.54
C LEU A 315 -6.23 -6.71 -36.54
N LEU A 316 -4.95 -6.57 -36.97
CA LEU A 316 -3.82 -6.85 -36.10
C LEU A 316 -3.75 -5.87 -34.91
N ILE A 317 -4.05 -4.58 -35.15
CA ILE A 317 -4.10 -3.57 -34.09
C ILE A 317 -5.27 -3.83 -33.14
N LEU A 318 -6.45 -4.17 -33.65
CA LEU A 318 -7.61 -4.54 -32.83
C LEU A 318 -7.29 -5.76 -31.96
N LEU A 319 -6.69 -6.81 -32.53
CA LEU A 319 -6.30 -8.01 -31.76
C LEU A 319 -5.21 -7.70 -30.73
N TRP A 320 -4.26 -6.80 -31.02
CA TRP A 320 -3.31 -6.34 -30.02
C TRP A 320 -4.01 -5.63 -28.86
N MET A 321 -4.92 -4.71 -29.16
CA MET A 321 -5.68 -3.99 -28.15
C MET A 321 -6.49 -4.95 -27.26
N CYS A 322 -7.20 -5.91 -27.88
CA CYS A 322 -7.94 -6.94 -27.15
C CYS A 322 -7.01 -7.81 -26.27
N ALA A 323 -5.86 -8.20 -26.77
CA ALA A 323 -4.90 -9.00 -25.99
C ALA A 323 -4.32 -8.24 -24.80
N ALA A 324 -3.99 -6.95 -24.99
CA ALA A 324 -3.47 -6.10 -23.92
C ALA A 324 -4.54 -5.75 -22.85
N LEU A 325 -5.80 -5.56 -23.27
CA LEU A 325 -6.92 -5.28 -22.37
C LEU A 325 -7.54 -6.54 -21.77
N PHE A 326 -7.23 -7.75 -22.24
CA PHE A 326 -7.92 -8.98 -21.90
C PHE A 326 -8.15 -9.18 -20.38
N PRO A 327 -7.16 -8.92 -19.50
CA PRO A 327 -7.37 -9.04 -18.06
C PRO A 327 -8.42 -8.05 -17.49
N ALA A 328 -8.60 -6.90 -18.17
CA ALA A 328 -9.50 -5.82 -17.76
C ALA A 328 -10.82 -5.80 -18.53
N LEU A 329 -11.07 -6.76 -19.44
CA LEU A 329 -12.31 -6.82 -20.23
C LEU A 329 -13.50 -7.43 -19.48
N GLY A 330 -13.35 -7.85 -18.22
CA GLY A 330 -14.44 -8.42 -17.44
C GLY A 330 -14.57 -9.94 -17.51
N PHE A 331 -13.69 -10.64 -18.26
CA PHE A 331 -13.71 -12.11 -18.32
C PHE A 331 -13.05 -12.76 -17.10
N ILE A 332 -12.22 -12.04 -16.38
CA ILE A 332 -11.53 -12.46 -15.15
C ILE A 332 -11.95 -11.51 -14.04
N ASP A 333 -12.29 -12.06 -12.87
CA ASP A 333 -12.63 -11.26 -11.71
C ASP A 333 -11.35 -10.68 -11.10
N VAL A 334 -11.29 -9.35 -11.06
CA VAL A 334 -10.21 -8.58 -10.43
C VAL A 334 -10.82 -7.63 -9.40
N TRP A 335 -10.14 -7.49 -8.26
CA TRP A 335 -10.66 -6.72 -7.12
C TRP A 335 -11.20 -5.32 -7.46
N PRO A 336 -10.53 -4.52 -8.32
CA PRO A 336 -11.01 -3.17 -8.65
C PRO A 336 -12.40 -3.12 -9.32
N PHE A 337 -12.91 -4.23 -9.86
CA PHE A 337 -14.25 -4.25 -10.45
C PHE A 337 -15.41 -4.02 -9.45
N ARG A 338 -15.13 -4.07 -8.14
CA ARG A 338 -16.07 -3.58 -7.12
C ARG A 338 -16.36 -2.09 -7.28
N PHE A 339 -15.37 -1.32 -7.73
CA PHE A 339 -15.41 0.14 -7.78
C PHE A 339 -15.78 0.65 -9.16
N SER A 340 -15.15 0.11 -10.18
CA SER A 340 -15.33 0.46 -11.58
C SER A 340 -14.84 -0.66 -12.50
N PHE A 341 -15.47 -0.81 -13.66
CA PHE A 341 -15.00 -1.76 -14.69
C PHE A 341 -13.88 -1.19 -15.55
N VAL A 342 -13.55 0.09 -15.40
CA VAL A 342 -12.50 0.79 -16.15
C VAL A 342 -11.63 1.63 -15.22
N ALA A 343 -10.34 1.75 -15.58
CA ALA A 343 -9.38 2.65 -14.97
C ALA A 343 -8.32 2.99 -16.02
N ASP A 344 -7.73 4.17 -15.97
CA ASP A 344 -6.74 4.59 -16.97
C ASP A 344 -5.52 3.66 -16.96
N HIS A 345 -5.08 3.22 -15.78
CA HIS A 345 -3.96 2.29 -15.62
C HIS A 345 -4.22 0.88 -16.21
N PHE A 346 -5.46 0.46 -16.41
CA PHE A 346 -5.77 -0.80 -17.09
C PHE A 346 -5.46 -0.73 -18.59
N ALA A 347 -5.63 0.44 -19.20
CA ALA A 347 -5.38 0.65 -20.62
C ALA A 347 -3.91 0.84 -20.96
N TYR A 348 -3.01 0.99 -19.99
CA TYR A 348 -1.61 1.39 -20.23
C TYR A 348 -0.88 0.49 -21.25
N ALA A 349 -1.07 -0.84 -21.18
CA ALA A 349 -0.50 -1.78 -22.14
C ALA A 349 -1.18 -1.73 -23.54
N ALA A 350 -2.40 -1.20 -23.63
CA ALA A 350 -3.15 -1.05 -24.87
C ALA A 350 -2.93 0.32 -25.54
N MET A 351 -2.43 1.33 -24.81
CA MET A 351 -2.17 2.67 -25.35
C MET A 351 -1.31 2.68 -26.62
N PRO A 352 -0.29 1.81 -26.80
CA PRO A 352 0.44 1.72 -28.08
C PRO A 352 -0.46 1.42 -29.27
N ALA A 353 -1.48 0.55 -29.11
CA ALA A 353 -2.45 0.26 -30.17
C ALA A 353 -3.40 1.43 -30.40
N LEU A 354 -3.93 2.03 -29.34
CA LEU A 354 -4.80 3.21 -29.40
C LEU A 354 -4.09 4.39 -30.09
N ALA A 355 -2.84 4.67 -29.74
CA ALA A 355 -2.02 5.70 -30.39
C ALA A 355 -1.79 5.39 -31.89
N THR A 356 -1.58 4.10 -32.21
CA THR A 356 -1.40 3.67 -33.59
C THR A 356 -2.67 3.91 -34.42
N VAL A 357 -3.84 3.48 -33.90
CA VAL A 357 -5.13 3.72 -34.56
C VAL A 357 -5.38 5.21 -34.78
N LEU A 358 -5.23 6.01 -33.73
CA LEU A 358 -5.55 7.44 -33.77
C LEU A 358 -4.67 8.18 -34.78
N VAL A 359 -3.34 7.96 -34.76
CA VAL A 359 -2.40 8.63 -35.67
C VAL A 359 -2.64 8.20 -37.13
N LEU A 360 -2.82 6.89 -37.36
CA LEU A 360 -3.03 6.38 -38.74
C LEU A 360 -4.39 6.80 -39.28
N ALA A 361 -5.46 6.74 -38.49
CA ALA A 361 -6.80 7.17 -38.90
C ALA A 361 -6.86 8.68 -39.17
N ALA A 362 -6.29 9.50 -38.28
CA ALA A 362 -6.22 10.95 -38.47
C ALA A 362 -5.43 11.30 -39.73
N HIS A 363 -4.29 10.62 -39.95
CA HIS A 363 -3.50 10.86 -41.17
C HIS A 363 -4.27 10.47 -42.45
N ALA A 364 -4.93 9.30 -42.43
CA ALA A 364 -5.74 8.83 -43.57
C ALA A 364 -6.94 9.75 -43.83
N ALA A 365 -7.65 10.19 -42.81
CA ALA A 365 -8.77 11.12 -42.92
C ALA A 365 -8.32 12.48 -43.53
N MET A 366 -7.23 13.04 -43.03
CA MET A 366 -6.68 14.29 -43.56
C MET A 366 -6.19 14.13 -45.01
N GLN A 367 -5.65 12.97 -45.35
CA GLN A 367 -5.28 12.66 -46.76
C GLN A 367 -6.50 12.57 -47.65
N TRP A 368 -7.55 11.93 -47.22
CA TRP A 368 -8.83 11.83 -47.94
C TRP A 368 -9.48 13.20 -48.16
N LEU A 369 -9.37 14.09 -47.18
CA LEU A 369 -9.82 15.48 -47.26
C LEU A 369 -8.90 16.37 -48.14
N GLY A 370 -7.84 15.84 -48.74
CA GLY A 370 -6.92 16.59 -49.57
C GLY A 370 -5.96 17.50 -48.81
N ALA A 371 -5.83 17.37 -47.51
CA ALA A 371 -4.93 18.22 -46.72
C ALA A 371 -3.49 18.06 -47.13
N GLU A 372 -2.76 19.16 -47.21
CA GLU A 372 -1.32 19.15 -47.55
C GLU A 372 -0.48 18.40 -46.52
N PRO A 373 0.65 17.81 -46.86
CA PRO A 373 1.54 17.11 -45.94
C PRO A 373 1.98 17.95 -44.73
N ARG A 374 2.19 19.25 -44.90
CA ARG A 374 2.54 20.20 -43.82
C ARG A 374 1.36 20.38 -42.84
N ALA A 375 0.15 20.52 -43.35
CA ALA A 375 -1.05 20.64 -42.56
C ALA A 375 -1.30 19.36 -41.69
N ARG A 376 -1.13 18.17 -42.29
CA ARG A 376 -1.23 16.88 -41.56
C ARG A 376 -0.21 16.79 -40.41
N THR A 377 1.03 17.19 -40.66
CA THR A 377 2.08 17.23 -39.64
C THR A 377 1.76 18.25 -38.56
N ALA A 378 1.25 19.43 -38.92
CA ALA A 378 0.87 20.48 -37.97
C ALA A 378 -0.28 20.02 -37.03
N VAL A 379 -1.31 19.36 -37.57
CA VAL A 379 -2.45 18.84 -36.78
C VAL A 379 -2.00 17.77 -35.80
N LEU A 380 -1.18 16.80 -36.23
CA LEU A 380 -0.63 15.79 -35.32
C LEU A 380 0.26 16.44 -34.24
N GLY A 381 1.07 17.42 -34.64
CA GLY A 381 1.90 18.19 -33.70
C GLY A 381 1.09 18.98 -32.67
N ALA A 382 0.00 19.63 -33.11
CA ALA A 382 -0.90 20.36 -32.25
C ALA A 382 -1.61 19.43 -31.24
N PHE A 383 -2.03 18.24 -31.66
CA PHE A 383 -2.66 17.26 -30.79
C PHE A 383 -1.68 16.74 -29.72
N VAL A 384 -0.45 16.38 -30.11
CA VAL A 384 0.62 16.00 -29.19
C VAL A 384 0.93 17.13 -28.21
N ALA A 385 1.01 18.37 -28.70
CA ALA A 385 1.27 19.54 -27.85
C ALA A 385 0.11 19.82 -26.88
N ALA A 386 -1.14 19.61 -27.30
CA ALA A 386 -2.32 19.77 -26.44
C ALA A 386 -2.40 18.71 -25.33
N CYS A 387 -1.90 17.50 -25.56
CA CYS A 387 -1.84 16.47 -24.54
C CYS A 387 -0.89 16.83 -23.37
N MET A 388 0.17 17.60 -23.60
CA MET A 388 1.16 17.93 -22.56
C MET A 388 0.56 18.71 -21.37
N PRO A 389 -0.13 19.86 -21.55
CA PRO A 389 -0.77 20.54 -20.43
C PRO A 389 -1.88 19.70 -19.78
N LEU A 390 -2.59 18.89 -20.56
CA LEU A 390 -3.61 17.98 -19.99
C LEU A 390 -2.97 16.92 -19.08
N SER A 391 -1.82 16.38 -19.48
CA SER A 391 -1.05 15.44 -18.63
C SER A 391 -0.51 16.11 -17.37
N TRP A 392 0.00 17.35 -17.50
CA TRP A 392 0.40 18.14 -16.35
C TRP A 392 -0.76 18.37 -15.38
N MET A 393 -1.92 18.80 -15.88
CA MET A 393 -3.13 19.01 -15.05
C MET A 393 -3.61 17.70 -14.41
N ALA A 394 -3.61 16.59 -15.16
CA ALA A 394 -3.98 15.28 -14.63
C ALA A 394 -3.04 14.80 -13.52
N ALA A 395 -1.75 15.18 -13.55
CA ALA A 395 -0.79 14.81 -12.52
C ALA A 395 -1.03 15.53 -11.18
N GLN A 396 -1.66 16.71 -11.19
CA GLN A 396 -1.87 17.51 -9.97
C GLN A 396 -2.76 16.80 -8.93
N LYS A 397 -3.68 15.94 -9.35
CA LYS A 397 -4.53 15.18 -8.42
C LYS A 397 -3.76 14.14 -7.58
N TYR A 398 -2.52 13.79 -7.98
CA TYR A 398 -1.66 12.84 -7.26
C TYR A 398 -0.72 13.52 -6.26
N THR A 399 -0.89 14.82 -5.99
CA THR A 399 -0.06 15.58 -5.04
C THR A 399 -0.17 15.01 -3.62
N ASP A 400 -1.36 14.63 -3.20
CA ASP A 400 -1.65 13.99 -1.93
C ASP A 400 -2.97 13.20 -2.00
N VAL A 401 -3.18 12.34 -1.00
CA VAL A 401 -4.33 11.44 -0.94
C VAL A 401 -5.67 12.16 -0.79
N GLU A 402 -5.70 13.29 -0.08
CA GLU A 402 -6.92 14.10 0.11
C GLU A 402 -7.34 14.75 -1.21
N THR A 403 -6.40 15.39 -1.90
CA THR A 403 -6.61 15.99 -3.22
C THR A 403 -7.15 14.97 -4.22
N LEU A 404 -6.60 13.74 -4.21
CA LEU A 404 -7.05 12.65 -5.08
C LEU A 404 -8.53 12.30 -4.87
N TRP A 405 -8.93 12.13 -3.60
CA TRP A 405 -10.31 11.73 -3.30
C TRP A 405 -11.29 12.88 -3.51
N ARG A 406 -10.92 14.11 -3.20
CA ARG A 406 -11.74 15.30 -3.48
C ARG A 406 -11.97 15.50 -4.98
N ASP A 407 -10.94 15.39 -5.82
CA ASP A 407 -11.08 15.43 -7.29
C ASP A 407 -11.98 14.29 -7.80
N THR A 408 -11.81 13.08 -7.26
CA THR A 408 -12.62 11.92 -7.63
C THR A 408 -14.10 12.15 -7.31
N ILE A 409 -14.43 12.61 -6.10
CA ILE A 409 -15.80 12.88 -5.67
C ILE A 409 -16.44 14.01 -6.50
N ALA A 410 -15.67 15.07 -6.79
CA ALA A 410 -16.16 16.17 -7.60
C ALA A 410 -16.59 15.74 -9.01
N ARG A 411 -15.93 14.72 -9.59
CA ARG A 411 -16.21 14.19 -10.92
C ARG A 411 -17.15 12.97 -10.92
N ASN A 412 -17.11 12.17 -9.84
CA ASN A 412 -17.96 11.01 -9.63
C ASN A 412 -18.52 11.01 -8.20
N PRO A 413 -19.62 11.73 -7.95
CA PRO A 413 -20.24 11.78 -6.62
C PRO A 413 -20.74 10.42 -6.10
N ASN A 414 -20.84 9.42 -6.97
CA ASN A 414 -21.28 8.06 -6.61
C ASN A 414 -20.09 7.11 -6.35
N ALA A 415 -18.87 7.63 -6.27
CA ALA A 415 -17.68 6.85 -5.94
C ALA A 415 -17.62 6.57 -4.43
N TRP A 416 -18.34 5.55 -3.95
CA TRP A 416 -18.37 5.17 -2.53
C TRP A 416 -16.97 4.95 -1.95
N LEU A 417 -16.05 4.37 -2.74
CA LEU A 417 -14.66 4.19 -2.35
C LEU A 417 -13.98 5.53 -2.02
N ALA A 418 -14.20 6.56 -2.86
CA ALA A 418 -13.59 7.87 -2.66
C ALA A 418 -14.14 8.56 -1.40
N HIS A 419 -15.45 8.45 -1.18
CA HIS A 419 -16.07 8.95 0.05
C HIS A 419 -15.52 8.25 1.29
N ASN A 420 -15.44 6.91 1.27
CA ASN A 420 -14.89 6.14 2.38
C ASN A 420 -13.43 6.51 2.69
N ASN A 421 -12.60 6.60 1.66
CA ASN A 421 -11.19 6.87 1.84
C ASN A 421 -10.92 8.32 2.25
N LEU A 422 -11.71 9.27 1.76
CA LEU A 422 -11.66 10.65 2.26
C LEU A 422 -12.07 10.72 3.73
N ALA A 423 -13.10 9.99 4.14
CA ALA A 423 -13.47 9.90 5.55
C ALA A 423 -12.31 9.37 6.41
N SER A 424 -11.60 8.33 5.95
CA SER A 424 -10.43 7.79 6.65
C SER A 424 -9.30 8.81 6.78
N VAL A 425 -8.99 9.56 5.72
CA VAL A 425 -7.95 10.62 5.73
C VAL A 425 -8.31 11.72 6.71
N LEU A 426 -9.57 12.17 6.70
CA LEU A 426 -10.04 13.20 7.61
C LEU A 426 -10.01 12.74 9.07
N LEU A 427 -10.30 11.47 9.35
CA LEU A 427 -10.20 10.87 10.69
C LEU A 427 -8.74 10.76 11.16
N GLU A 428 -7.81 10.45 10.30
CA GLU A 428 -6.38 10.46 10.61
C GLU A 428 -5.91 11.88 10.97
N GLN A 429 -6.32 12.88 10.20
CA GLN A 429 -6.05 14.28 10.50
C GLN A 429 -6.73 14.73 11.81
N ALA A 430 -7.95 14.25 12.08
CA ALA A 430 -8.63 14.52 13.35
C ALA A 430 -7.87 13.92 14.53
N GLY A 431 -7.31 12.71 14.37
CA GLY A 431 -6.43 12.09 15.38
C GLY A 431 -5.19 12.95 15.68
N ALA A 432 -4.55 13.50 14.64
CA ALA A 432 -3.44 14.44 14.82
C ALA A 432 -3.88 15.75 15.51
N ALA A 433 -5.09 16.25 15.22
CA ALA A 433 -5.65 17.43 15.90
C ALA A 433 -5.99 17.15 17.37
N VAL A 434 -6.43 15.95 17.73
CA VAL A 434 -6.59 15.52 19.14
C VAL A 434 -5.26 15.58 19.87
N ALA A 435 -4.19 15.07 19.27
CA ALA A 435 -2.84 15.12 19.86
C ALA A 435 -2.30 16.56 20.01
N ALA A 436 -2.79 17.49 19.19
CA ALA A 436 -2.47 18.92 19.25
C ALA A 436 -3.45 19.73 20.14
N GLU A 437 -4.41 19.09 20.79
CA GLU A 437 -5.46 19.70 21.64
C GLU A 437 -6.30 20.76 20.88
N ASP A 438 -6.47 20.60 19.54
CA ASP A 438 -7.27 21.50 18.70
C ASP A 438 -8.70 20.96 18.52
N ASP A 439 -9.55 21.18 19.52
CA ASP A 439 -10.92 20.72 19.54
C ASP A 439 -11.78 21.27 18.40
N ALA A 440 -11.51 22.49 17.95
CA ALA A 440 -12.25 23.09 16.84
C ALA A 440 -11.98 22.34 15.54
N ARG A 441 -10.72 22.03 15.29
CA ARG A 441 -10.29 21.26 14.12
C ARG A 441 -10.78 19.82 14.19
N VAL A 442 -10.73 19.18 15.36
CA VAL A 442 -11.29 17.83 15.57
C VAL A 442 -12.76 17.79 15.17
N ARG A 443 -13.57 18.74 15.68
CA ARG A 443 -15.01 18.80 15.35
C ARG A 443 -15.26 19.04 13.86
N ALA A 444 -14.51 19.92 13.21
CA ALA A 444 -14.66 20.19 11.79
C ALA A 444 -14.37 18.95 10.94
N LEU A 445 -13.20 18.34 11.17
CA LEU A 445 -12.76 17.14 10.44
C LEU A 445 -13.67 15.93 10.67
N ALA A 446 -14.06 15.69 11.93
CA ALA A 446 -14.96 14.58 12.26
C ALA A 446 -16.37 14.79 11.67
N THR A 447 -16.87 16.02 11.60
CA THR A 447 -18.16 16.32 10.97
C THR A 447 -18.13 16.05 9.48
N GLU A 448 -17.07 16.47 8.78
CA GLU A 448 -16.87 16.21 7.37
C GLU A 448 -16.70 14.72 7.09
N ALA A 449 -15.87 14.04 7.89
CA ALA A 449 -15.66 12.59 7.81
C ALA A 449 -16.98 11.81 7.98
N LEU A 450 -17.82 12.21 8.93
CA LEU A 450 -19.15 11.60 9.12
C LEU A 450 -20.04 11.80 7.89
N GLY A 451 -20.01 12.96 7.26
CA GLY A 451 -20.75 13.24 6.03
C GLY A 451 -20.35 12.30 4.90
N HIS A 452 -19.05 12.14 4.68
CA HIS A 452 -18.51 11.23 3.67
C HIS A 452 -18.74 9.76 4.04
N GLY A 453 -18.60 9.37 5.31
CA GLY A 453 -18.91 8.02 5.78
C GLY A 453 -20.37 7.63 5.52
N ARG A 454 -21.33 8.56 5.76
CA ARG A 454 -22.75 8.35 5.44
C ARG A 454 -22.99 8.21 3.94
N ALA A 455 -22.42 9.10 3.12
CA ALA A 455 -22.53 9.01 1.67
C ALA A 455 -21.99 7.67 1.13
N ALA A 456 -20.84 7.21 1.65
CA ALA A 456 -20.31 5.90 1.30
C ALA A 456 -21.26 4.75 1.68
N TYR A 457 -21.83 4.80 2.88
CA TYR A 457 -22.78 3.78 3.38
C TYR A 457 -24.09 3.75 2.60
N GLU A 458 -24.64 4.92 2.22
CA GLU A 458 -25.84 5.01 1.40
C GLU A 458 -25.62 4.43 -0.01
N LEU A 459 -24.43 4.60 -0.57
CA LEU A 459 -24.06 4.05 -1.87
C LEU A 459 -23.76 2.55 -1.84
N LYS A 460 -23.24 2.05 -0.68
CA LYS A 460 -22.88 0.64 -0.49
C LYS A 460 -22.89 0.29 1.00
N ASP A 461 -23.89 -0.45 1.43
CA ASP A 461 -24.18 -0.73 2.84
C ASP A 461 -23.56 -2.04 3.37
N ASP A 462 -22.89 -2.80 2.50
CA ASP A 462 -22.28 -4.10 2.81
C ASP A 462 -20.76 -4.04 3.03
N ASP A 463 -20.15 -2.84 3.02
CA ASP A 463 -18.73 -2.67 3.32
C ASP A 463 -18.53 -2.25 4.79
N VAL A 464 -17.70 -3.01 5.49
CA VAL A 464 -17.42 -2.84 6.93
C VAL A 464 -16.77 -1.51 7.27
N THR A 465 -15.98 -0.94 6.33
CA THR A 465 -15.20 0.27 6.59
C THR A 465 -16.08 1.49 6.78
N HIS A 466 -17.24 1.54 6.11
CA HIS A 466 -18.16 2.67 6.18
C HIS A 466 -18.72 2.88 7.59
N PRO A 467 -19.43 1.90 8.19
CA PRO A 467 -19.94 2.08 9.56
C PRO A 467 -18.80 2.14 10.60
N ALA A 468 -17.62 1.55 10.35
CA ALA A 468 -16.47 1.68 11.21
C ALA A 468 -15.93 3.12 11.23
N ASN A 469 -15.80 3.78 10.08
CA ASN A 469 -15.39 5.18 9.98
C ASN A 469 -16.45 6.13 10.56
N MET A 470 -17.74 5.87 10.30
CA MET A 470 -18.83 6.61 10.93
C MET A 470 -18.78 6.53 12.46
N SER A 471 -18.50 5.34 13.01
CA SER A 471 -18.42 5.17 14.47
C SER A 471 -17.29 5.98 15.09
N GLU A 472 -16.14 6.05 14.42
CA GLU A 472 -15.01 6.85 14.89
C GLU A 472 -15.29 8.35 14.80
N ALA A 473 -15.87 8.83 13.70
CA ALA A 473 -16.30 10.21 13.56
C ALA A 473 -17.30 10.62 14.64
N LEU A 474 -18.31 9.76 14.91
CA LEU A 474 -19.32 10.00 15.94
C LEU A 474 -18.71 9.99 17.34
N ARG A 475 -17.74 9.12 17.62
CA ARG A 475 -16.99 9.09 18.89
C ARG A 475 -16.25 10.39 19.12
N LEU A 476 -15.52 10.89 18.11
CA LEU A 476 -14.80 12.18 18.18
C LEU A 476 -15.73 13.38 18.36
N LEU A 477 -16.97 13.29 17.87
CA LEU A 477 -18.01 14.30 18.05
C LEU A 477 -18.74 14.19 19.40
N GLY A 478 -18.40 13.21 20.27
CA GLY A 478 -19.09 12.96 21.55
C GLY A 478 -20.48 12.31 21.40
N ARG A 479 -20.86 11.85 20.20
CA ARG A 479 -22.16 11.21 19.88
C ARG A 479 -22.08 9.71 20.10
N HIS A 480 -21.82 9.29 21.36
CA HIS A 480 -21.40 7.92 21.69
C HIS A 480 -22.49 6.86 21.47
N ASP A 481 -23.79 7.19 21.68
CA ASP A 481 -24.89 6.28 21.39
C ASP A 481 -25.00 5.94 19.92
N GLU A 482 -24.87 6.93 19.05
CA GLU A 482 -24.87 6.73 17.60
C GLU A 482 -23.60 6.00 17.13
N ALA A 483 -22.46 6.27 17.77
CA ALA A 483 -21.22 5.55 17.51
C ALA A 483 -21.35 4.06 17.85
N LEU A 484 -22.07 3.73 18.94
CA LEU A 484 -22.33 2.35 19.33
C LEU A 484 -23.21 1.62 18.32
N VAL A 485 -24.20 2.26 17.75
CA VAL A 485 -25.02 1.69 16.66
C VAL A 485 -24.18 1.43 15.42
N ALA A 486 -23.36 2.40 15.01
CA ALA A 486 -22.52 2.27 13.82
C ALA A 486 -21.47 1.15 13.97
N ILE A 487 -20.79 1.05 15.12
CA ILE A 487 -19.78 -0.01 15.32
C ILE A 487 -20.44 -1.40 15.44
N THR A 488 -21.65 -1.48 15.98
CA THR A 488 -22.41 -2.74 16.04
C THR A 488 -22.74 -3.21 14.62
N ARG A 489 -23.14 -2.29 13.73
CA ARG A 489 -23.36 -2.60 12.32
C ARG A 489 -22.08 -3.09 11.62
N ALA A 490 -20.92 -2.47 11.92
CA ALA A 490 -19.64 -2.94 11.38
C ALA A 490 -19.31 -4.38 11.82
N ILE A 491 -19.60 -4.72 13.09
CA ILE A 491 -19.39 -6.08 13.63
C ILE A 491 -20.32 -7.09 12.96
N GLU A 492 -21.59 -6.72 12.66
CA GLU A 492 -22.51 -7.59 11.94
C GLU A 492 -22.02 -7.92 10.53
N ILE A 493 -21.44 -6.93 9.81
CA ILE A 493 -20.89 -7.12 8.46
C ILE A 493 -19.63 -7.99 8.50
N ALA A 494 -18.73 -7.75 9.47
CA ALA A 494 -17.45 -8.44 9.56
C ALA A 494 -17.13 -8.93 10.98
N PRO A 495 -17.83 -9.97 11.46
CA PRO A 495 -17.68 -10.47 12.83
C PRO A 495 -16.29 -11.05 13.13
N HIS A 496 -15.50 -11.36 12.10
CA HIS A 496 -14.16 -11.90 12.22
C HIS A 496 -13.07 -10.84 12.50
N LEU A 497 -13.38 -9.54 12.46
CA LEU A 497 -12.43 -8.47 12.73
C LEU A 497 -12.44 -8.09 14.22
N SER A 498 -11.45 -8.55 14.96
CA SER A 498 -11.32 -8.31 16.40
C SER A 498 -11.20 -6.83 16.79
N GLY A 499 -10.55 -6.01 15.95
CA GLY A 499 -10.39 -4.57 16.17
C GLY A 499 -11.71 -3.80 16.30
N LEU A 500 -12.80 -4.29 15.69
CA LEU A 500 -14.13 -3.68 15.82
C LEU A 500 -14.68 -3.83 17.25
N ARG A 501 -14.39 -4.95 17.92
CA ARG A 501 -14.77 -5.19 19.32
C ARG A 501 -14.00 -4.28 20.27
N VAL A 502 -12.72 -4.04 19.97
CA VAL A 502 -11.92 -3.07 20.73
C VAL A 502 -12.54 -1.68 20.62
N ARG A 503 -12.88 -1.22 19.41
CA ARG A 503 -13.55 0.07 19.18
C ARG A 503 -14.90 0.15 19.91
N ARG A 504 -15.70 -0.93 19.90
CA ARG A 504 -16.94 -1.00 20.67
C ARG A 504 -16.68 -0.83 22.17
N GLY A 505 -15.65 -1.48 22.71
CA GLY A 505 -15.23 -1.32 24.09
C GLY A 505 -14.88 0.13 24.46
N ILE A 506 -14.11 0.81 23.59
CA ILE A 506 -13.75 2.22 23.78
C ILE A 506 -15.00 3.12 23.81
N ILE A 507 -15.96 2.89 22.92
CA ILE A 507 -17.23 3.65 22.89
C ILE A 507 -18.05 3.40 24.15
N LEU A 508 -18.10 2.15 24.63
CA LEU A 508 -18.82 1.78 25.85
C LEU A 508 -18.18 2.40 27.11
N GLU A 509 -16.85 2.50 27.16
CA GLU A 509 -16.17 3.25 28.22
C GLU A 509 -16.56 4.74 28.20
N ALA A 510 -16.61 5.35 27.02
CA ALA A 510 -17.02 6.76 26.89
C ALA A 510 -18.49 6.99 27.30
N LEU A 511 -19.35 5.97 27.20
CA LEU A 511 -20.72 5.96 27.73
C LEU A 511 -20.80 5.68 29.24
N GLY A 512 -19.68 5.42 29.93
CA GLY A 512 -19.66 5.04 31.32
C GLY A 512 -20.08 3.58 31.60
N ARG A 513 -20.25 2.76 30.54
CA ARG A 513 -20.73 1.37 30.58
C ARG A 513 -19.55 0.40 30.73
N ALA A 514 -18.83 0.50 31.85
CA ALA A 514 -17.55 -0.21 32.07
C ALA A 514 -17.67 -1.74 32.04
N ASP A 515 -18.76 -2.34 32.53
CA ASP A 515 -18.95 -3.78 32.47
C ASP A 515 -19.24 -4.30 31.08
N ASP A 516 -20.01 -3.54 30.26
CA ASP A 516 -20.25 -3.86 28.86
C ASP A 516 -18.96 -3.69 28.05
N ALA A 517 -18.15 -2.68 28.34
CA ALA A 517 -16.85 -2.47 27.73
C ALA A 517 -15.92 -3.66 27.99
N ARG A 518 -15.87 -4.14 29.25
CA ARG A 518 -15.11 -5.33 29.60
C ARG A 518 -15.56 -6.55 28.80
N GLY A 519 -16.88 -6.74 28.63
CA GLY A 519 -17.44 -7.80 27.80
C GLY A 519 -16.96 -7.70 26.36
N ALA A 520 -17.02 -6.50 25.78
CA ALA A 520 -16.59 -6.24 24.41
C ALA A 520 -15.09 -6.53 24.18
N TYR A 521 -14.23 -6.15 25.13
CA TYR A 521 -12.79 -6.47 25.07
C TYR A 521 -12.53 -7.97 25.29
N ALA A 522 -13.28 -8.65 26.16
CA ALA A 522 -13.12 -10.08 26.39
C ALA A 522 -13.51 -10.92 25.17
N GLU A 523 -14.48 -10.47 24.37
CA GLU A 523 -14.89 -11.13 23.13
C GLU A 523 -13.74 -11.24 22.09
N VAL A 524 -12.70 -10.41 22.20
CA VAL A 524 -11.50 -10.49 21.33
C VAL A 524 -10.74 -11.81 21.53
N PHE A 525 -10.90 -12.46 22.70
CA PHE A 525 -10.21 -13.69 23.10
C PHE A 525 -11.07 -14.95 22.98
N ILE A 526 -12.30 -14.84 22.52
CA ILE A 526 -13.12 -16.02 22.22
C ILE A 526 -12.46 -16.72 21.03
N GLU A 527 -12.05 -17.96 21.22
CA GLU A 527 -11.46 -18.81 20.20
C GLU A 527 -12.53 -19.22 19.16
N ASP A 528 -12.80 -18.31 18.23
CA ASP A 528 -13.49 -18.66 17.00
C ASP A 528 -12.44 -18.76 15.90
N ALA A 529 -12.38 -19.90 15.21
CA ALA A 529 -11.48 -20.12 14.07
C ALA A 529 -11.69 -19.09 12.94
N ALA A 530 -12.83 -18.38 12.96
CA ALA A 530 -13.13 -17.28 12.05
C ALA A 530 -12.45 -15.96 12.41
N LEU A 531 -12.02 -15.76 13.69
CA LEU A 531 -11.35 -14.53 14.10
C LEU A 531 -9.93 -14.51 13.58
N ARG A 532 -9.64 -13.58 12.65
CA ARG A 532 -8.26 -13.33 12.23
C ARG A 532 -7.46 -12.83 13.43
N MET A 533 -6.32 -13.48 13.67
CA MET A 533 -5.41 -13.15 14.75
C MET A 533 -4.79 -11.77 14.52
N ASP A 534 -5.43 -10.74 15.06
CA ASP A 534 -4.89 -9.38 15.11
C ASP A 534 -4.11 -9.20 16.43
N ARG A 535 -2.78 -9.21 16.31
CA ARG A 535 -1.87 -9.05 17.46
C ARG A 535 -2.09 -7.70 18.13
N GLU A 536 -2.30 -6.64 17.35
CA GLU A 536 -2.43 -5.28 17.86
C GLU A 536 -3.75 -5.09 18.61
N GLY A 537 -4.86 -5.53 18.06
CA GLY A 537 -6.16 -5.52 18.75
C GLY A 537 -6.16 -6.33 20.05
N ARG A 538 -5.41 -7.45 20.10
CA ARG A 538 -5.22 -8.21 21.34
C ARG A 538 -4.46 -7.41 22.41
N PHE A 539 -3.40 -6.71 22.03
CA PHE A 539 -2.66 -5.83 22.93
C PHE A 539 -3.55 -4.73 23.50
N GLU A 540 -4.30 -4.05 22.65
CA GLU A 540 -5.20 -2.98 23.06
C GLU A 540 -6.28 -3.48 24.00
N ALA A 541 -6.92 -4.62 23.68
CA ALA A 541 -7.92 -5.24 24.53
C ALA A 541 -7.35 -5.62 25.91
N LEU A 542 -6.16 -6.23 25.96
CA LEU A 542 -5.52 -6.59 27.24
C LEU A 542 -5.14 -5.36 28.08
N ARG A 543 -4.64 -4.30 27.44
CA ARG A 543 -4.36 -3.03 28.12
C ARG A 543 -5.62 -2.41 28.71
N ALA A 544 -6.73 -2.42 27.95
CA ALA A 544 -8.00 -1.92 28.41
C ALA A 544 -8.57 -2.77 29.56
N LEU A 545 -8.59 -4.09 29.44
CA LEU A 545 -9.04 -5.02 30.49
C LEU A 545 -8.22 -4.84 31.77
N ARG A 546 -6.88 -4.76 31.66
CA ARG A 546 -6.00 -4.48 32.78
C ARG A 546 -6.34 -3.15 33.46
N ARG A 547 -6.52 -2.08 32.70
CA ARG A 547 -6.87 -0.75 33.21
C ARG A 547 -8.21 -0.78 33.95
N LEU A 548 -9.22 -1.44 33.39
CA LEU A 548 -10.53 -1.60 34.01
C LEU A 548 -10.47 -2.45 35.27
N ALA A 549 -9.65 -3.50 35.33
CA ALA A 549 -9.42 -4.30 36.51
C ALA A 549 -8.77 -3.49 37.64
N VAL A 550 -7.73 -2.70 37.33
CA VAL A 550 -7.08 -1.79 38.30
C VAL A 550 -8.07 -0.76 38.82
N ALA A 551 -8.88 -0.16 37.97
CA ALA A 551 -9.89 0.83 38.41
C ALA A 551 -10.94 0.27 39.38
N ARG A 552 -11.18 -1.05 39.35
CA ARG A 552 -12.06 -1.75 40.31
C ARG A 552 -11.32 -2.25 41.54
N GLY A 553 -10.01 -2.09 41.64
CA GLY A 553 -9.18 -2.65 42.69
C GLY A 553 -8.94 -4.18 42.58
N ASP A 554 -9.30 -4.79 41.45
CA ASP A 554 -9.09 -6.22 41.18
C ASP A 554 -7.70 -6.45 40.60
N TYR A 555 -6.70 -6.40 41.47
CA TYR A 555 -5.31 -6.59 41.10
C TYR A 555 -5.02 -8.02 40.62
N THR A 556 -5.81 -9.01 41.05
CA THR A 556 -5.64 -10.40 40.62
C THR A 556 -5.97 -10.55 39.12
N ASP A 557 -7.10 -10.00 38.71
CA ASP A 557 -7.51 -9.97 37.30
C ASP A 557 -6.53 -9.11 36.46
N ALA A 558 -6.10 -7.95 36.98
CA ALA A 558 -5.12 -7.09 36.34
C ALA A 558 -3.78 -7.81 36.06
N VAL A 559 -3.29 -8.62 37.03
CA VAL A 559 -2.07 -9.44 36.86
C VAL A 559 -2.25 -10.48 35.76
N GLN A 560 -3.40 -11.12 35.62
CA GLN A 560 -3.66 -12.09 34.56
C GLN A 560 -3.55 -11.44 33.20
N HIS A 561 -4.13 -10.26 32.99
CA HIS A 561 -4.04 -9.52 31.74
C HIS A 561 -2.61 -9.03 31.46
N ALA A 562 -1.91 -8.54 32.48
CA ALA A 562 -0.51 -8.12 32.34
C ALA A 562 0.43 -9.27 31.95
N ARG A 563 0.23 -10.48 32.51
CA ARG A 563 0.98 -11.68 32.10
C ARG A 563 0.80 -12.00 30.63
N ARG A 564 -0.44 -11.95 30.14
CA ARG A 564 -0.71 -12.17 28.71
C ARG A 564 -0.08 -11.10 27.82
N ILE A 565 0.03 -9.85 28.27
CA ILE A 565 0.75 -8.79 27.54
C ILE A 565 2.23 -9.15 27.43
N VAL A 566 2.87 -9.60 28.53
CA VAL A 566 4.28 -10.03 28.52
C VAL A 566 4.48 -11.28 27.65
N GLU A 567 3.54 -12.23 27.63
CA GLU A 567 3.59 -13.40 26.72
C GLU A 567 3.56 -12.99 25.25
N LEU A 568 2.78 -11.95 24.91
CA LEU A 568 2.72 -11.42 23.55
C LEU A 568 3.98 -10.63 23.14
N ASP A 569 4.64 -9.98 24.11
CA ASP A 569 5.89 -9.24 23.92
C ASP A 569 6.88 -9.45 25.09
N PRO A 570 7.58 -10.59 25.08
CA PRO A 570 8.49 -10.95 26.17
C PRO A 570 9.72 -10.02 26.31
N ARG A 571 9.96 -9.12 25.35
CA ARG A 571 11.09 -8.19 25.37
C ARG A 571 10.68 -6.77 25.79
N SER A 572 9.41 -6.52 26.06
CA SER A 572 8.93 -5.21 26.47
C SER A 572 9.26 -4.97 27.96
N GLY A 573 10.23 -4.11 28.22
CA GLY A 573 10.55 -3.65 29.57
C GLY A 573 9.37 -2.94 30.25
N ASP A 574 8.57 -2.20 29.51
CA ASP A 574 7.35 -1.54 29.96
C ASP A 574 6.32 -2.56 30.49
N ALA A 575 6.06 -3.61 29.70
CA ALA A 575 5.09 -4.63 30.07
C ALA A 575 5.53 -5.42 31.31
N MET A 576 6.82 -5.76 31.39
CA MET A 576 7.39 -6.44 32.55
C MET A 576 7.37 -5.55 33.80
N ALA A 577 7.67 -4.27 33.68
CA ALA A 577 7.62 -3.31 34.80
C ALA A 577 6.19 -3.08 35.30
N ASP A 578 5.21 -3.03 34.39
CA ASP A 578 3.79 -2.98 34.76
C ASP A 578 3.35 -4.23 35.49
N LEU A 579 3.68 -5.42 34.97
CA LEU A 579 3.37 -6.70 35.64
C LEU A 579 4.01 -6.77 37.03
N GLY A 580 5.28 -6.36 37.16
CA GLY A 580 5.96 -6.32 38.45
C GLY A 580 5.27 -5.42 39.47
N SER A 581 4.79 -4.27 39.04
CA SER A 581 4.04 -3.33 39.85
C SER A 581 2.69 -3.91 40.33
N LEU A 582 1.99 -4.58 39.42
CA LEU A 582 0.69 -5.22 39.69
C LEU A 582 0.84 -6.44 40.62
N LEU A 583 1.89 -7.25 40.44
CA LEU A 583 2.20 -8.35 41.36
C LEU A 583 2.42 -7.84 42.80
N ALA A 584 3.20 -6.78 42.96
CA ALA A 584 3.38 -6.17 44.27
C ALA A 584 2.07 -5.63 44.86
N ALA A 585 1.22 -4.99 44.04
CA ALA A 585 -0.09 -4.49 44.49
C ALA A 585 -1.08 -5.61 44.82
N SER A 586 -0.96 -6.80 44.22
CA SER A 586 -1.79 -7.97 44.52
C SER A 586 -1.32 -8.77 45.75
N GLY A 587 -0.20 -8.35 46.39
CA GLY A 587 0.39 -9.00 47.57
C GLY A 587 1.58 -9.93 47.28
N ASP A 588 1.91 -10.18 46.01
CA ASP A 588 3.11 -10.93 45.59
C ASP A 588 4.31 -9.99 45.44
N ALA A 589 4.84 -9.53 46.57
CA ALA A 589 5.97 -8.58 46.57
C ALA A 589 7.26 -9.20 45.99
N ASP A 590 7.47 -10.51 46.19
CA ASP A 590 8.67 -11.21 45.69
C ASP A 590 8.64 -11.41 44.18
N GLY A 591 7.49 -11.85 43.66
CA GLY A 591 7.25 -11.91 42.20
C GLY A 591 7.34 -10.53 41.55
N GLY A 592 6.83 -9.50 42.21
CA GLY A 592 6.93 -8.11 41.79
C GLY A 592 8.37 -7.63 41.64
N ARG A 593 9.22 -7.90 42.65
CA ARG A 593 10.66 -7.57 42.58
C ARG A 593 11.37 -8.33 41.46
N ALA A 594 11.13 -9.63 41.37
CA ALA A 594 11.76 -10.45 40.33
C ALA A 594 11.43 -9.96 38.91
N MET A 595 10.17 -9.57 38.67
CA MET A 595 9.73 -9.06 37.40
C MET A 595 10.30 -7.66 37.09
N LEU A 596 10.35 -6.75 38.07
CA LEU A 596 11.00 -5.44 37.89
C LEU A 596 12.49 -5.58 37.65
N ARG A 597 13.16 -6.52 38.30
CA ARG A 597 14.57 -6.85 38.06
C ARG A 597 14.79 -7.31 36.64
N ALA A 598 13.95 -8.24 36.13
CA ALA A 598 14.02 -8.72 34.76
C ALA A 598 13.81 -7.59 33.75
N ALA A 599 12.82 -6.72 33.95
CA ALA A 599 12.56 -5.57 33.11
C ALA A 599 13.78 -4.65 32.97
N ILE A 600 14.48 -4.38 34.06
CA ILE A 600 15.65 -3.50 34.09
C ILE A 600 16.88 -4.17 33.46
N ALA A 601 17.06 -5.48 33.65
CA ALA A 601 18.14 -6.24 33.02
C ALA A 601 18.00 -6.25 31.47
N GLU A 602 16.76 -6.18 30.98
CA GLU A 602 16.43 -6.10 29.56
C GLU A 602 16.22 -4.65 29.06
N SER A 603 17.06 -3.73 29.52
CA SER A 603 16.92 -2.26 29.33
C SER A 603 16.68 -1.77 27.90
N ALA A 604 16.92 -2.61 26.88
CA ALA A 604 16.63 -2.29 25.48
C ALA A 604 15.11 -2.34 25.14
N GLY A 605 14.26 -2.86 26.01
CA GLY A 605 12.83 -3.03 25.80
C GLY A 605 11.94 -1.90 26.37
N PHE A 606 12.49 -0.80 26.87
CA PHE A 606 11.73 0.34 27.36
C PHE A 606 11.40 1.33 26.25
N SER A 607 10.17 1.84 26.23
CA SER A 607 9.70 2.81 25.24
C SER A 607 10.33 4.20 25.42
N SER A 608 10.78 4.53 26.65
CA SER A 608 11.48 5.77 26.95
C SER A 608 12.37 5.63 28.20
N GLU A 609 13.37 6.51 28.30
CA GLU A 609 14.22 6.61 29.50
C GLU A 609 13.41 6.95 30.76
N GLN A 610 12.37 7.77 30.62
CA GLN A 610 11.49 8.15 31.73
C GLN A 610 10.74 6.94 32.31
N VAL A 611 10.26 6.02 31.46
CA VAL A 611 9.59 4.79 31.91
C VAL A 611 10.57 3.86 32.60
N MET A 612 11.78 3.75 32.07
CA MET A 612 12.88 2.98 32.70
C MET A 612 13.27 3.55 34.08
N VAL A 613 13.37 4.86 34.20
CA VAL A 613 13.63 5.55 35.49
C VAL A 613 12.51 5.23 36.47
N GLY A 614 11.26 5.33 36.07
CA GLY A 614 10.11 4.96 36.90
C GLY A 614 10.14 3.50 37.35
N ALA A 615 10.46 2.56 36.48
CA ALA A 615 10.64 1.14 36.86
C ALA A 615 11.80 0.96 37.86
N SER A 616 12.91 1.66 37.63
CA SER A 616 14.09 1.65 38.51
C SER A 616 13.80 2.16 39.93
N VAL A 617 13.02 3.24 40.01
CA VAL A 617 12.57 3.77 41.35
C VAL A 617 11.67 2.76 42.04
N ARG A 618 10.71 2.14 41.36
CA ARG A 618 9.84 1.11 41.93
C ARG A 618 10.64 -0.11 42.41
N TYR A 619 11.63 -0.55 41.64
CA TYR A 619 12.50 -1.64 42.07
C TYR A 619 13.29 -1.29 43.31
N LEU A 620 13.91 -0.12 43.39
CA LEU A 620 14.64 0.34 44.57
C LEU A 620 13.73 0.38 45.80
N ARG A 621 12.52 0.93 45.70
CA ARG A 621 11.54 0.94 46.78
C ARG A 621 11.20 -0.48 47.27
N ALA A 622 10.98 -1.42 46.35
CA ALA A 622 10.69 -2.82 46.63
C ALA A 622 11.87 -3.54 47.31
N VAL A 623 13.11 -3.23 46.92
CA VAL A 623 14.33 -3.78 47.51
C VAL A 623 14.55 -3.21 48.93
N ILE A 624 14.33 -1.92 49.14
CA ILE A 624 14.49 -1.25 50.45
C ILE A 624 13.44 -1.74 51.48
N ALA A 625 12.25 -2.16 51.01
CA ALA A 625 11.20 -2.65 51.90
C ALA A 625 11.54 -3.96 52.61
N VAL A 626 12.50 -4.72 52.11
CA VAL A 626 12.97 -6.01 52.66
C VAL A 626 14.49 -5.98 52.91
N THR A 627 15.04 -7.03 53.53
CA THR A 627 16.51 -7.21 53.56
C THR A 627 16.95 -7.77 52.19
N PRO A 628 17.71 -7.00 51.36
CA PRO A 628 18.06 -7.43 50.03
C PRO A 628 19.06 -8.58 50.01
N GLY A 629 18.87 -9.53 49.12
CA GLY A 629 19.88 -10.54 48.81
C GLY A 629 21.08 -9.91 48.04
N PRO A 630 22.24 -10.62 47.94
CA PRO A 630 23.46 -10.05 47.34
C PRO A 630 23.25 -9.55 45.89
N GLY A 631 22.53 -10.29 45.08
CA GLY A 631 22.28 -9.90 43.67
C GLY A 631 21.32 -8.73 43.50
N ASP A 632 20.33 -8.57 44.41
CA ASP A 632 19.43 -7.42 44.42
C ASP A 632 20.17 -6.16 44.91
N LEU A 633 21.06 -6.33 45.88
CA LEU A 633 21.84 -5.23 46.43
C LEU A 633 22.82 -4.65 45.39
N GLU A 634 23.52 -5.50 44.64
CA GLU A 634 24.42 -5.08 43.59
C GLU A 634 23.69 -4.30 42.49
N LEU A 635 22.59 -4.83 41.96
CA LEU A 635 21.78 -4.16 40.93
C LEU A 635 21.19 -2.85 41.48
N ALA A 636 20.68 -2.84 42.70
CA ALA A 636 20.10 -1.65 43.33
C ALA A 636 21.13 -0.53 43.51
N ARG A 637 22.40 -0.86 43.85
CA ARG A 637 23.49 0.10 43.94
C ARG A 637 23.82 0.69 42.55
N ALA A 638 23.90 -0.15 41.51
CA ALA A 638 24.16 0.31 40.16
C ALA A 638 23.05 1.26 39.66
N ILE A 639 21.77 0.91 39.93
CA ILE A 639 20.59 1.73 39.63
C ILE A 639 20.64 3.07 40.39
N GLY A 640 20.90 3.03 41.70
CA GLY A 640 21.00 4.23 42.53
C GLY A 640 22.08 5.20 42.02
N ALA A 641 23.26 4.69 41.67
CA ALA A 641 24.33 5.47 41.06
C ALA A 641 23.89 6.09 39.71
N ARG A 642 23.21 5.34 38.86
CA ARG A 642 22.72 5.86 37.59
C ARG A 642 21.64 6.95 37.78
N LEU A 643 20.70 6.75 38.67
CA LEU A 643 19.68 7.76 38.99
C LEU A 643 20.32 9.05 39.54
N ALA A 644 21.34 8.92 40.43
CA ALA A 644 22.05 10.06 40.95
C ALA A 644 22.85 10.82 39.86
N SER A 645 23.29 10.13 38.82
CA SER A 645 23.94 10.80 37.66
C SER A 645 22.94 11.51 36.76
N LEU A 646 21.69 10.99 36.62
CA LEU A 646 20.63 11.59 35.81
C LEU A 646 19.97 12.78 36.51
N ALA A 647 19.82 12.72 37.82
CA ALA A 647 19.20 13.75 38.64
C ALA A 647 20.07 14.12 39.86
N PRO A 648 21.22 14.78 39.61
CA PRO A 648 22.12 15.17 40.69
C PRO A 648 21.44 16.17 41.63
N GLY A 649 21.34 15.80 42.91
CA GLY A 649 20.69 16.64 43.92
C GLY A 649 19.21 16.42 44.14
N ASP A 650 18.55 15.51 43.41
CA ASP A 650 17.16 15.14 43.69
C ASP A 650 17.02 14.49 45.07
N PRO A 651 16.22 15.07 45.98
CA PRO A 651 16.05 14.55 47.33
C PRO A 651 15.48 13.13 47.38
N SER A 652 14.61 12.75 46.41
CA SER A 652 14.02 11.43 46.34
C SER A 652 15.05 10.37 45.93
N VAL A 653 15.93 10.68 44.98
CA VAL A 653 17.03 9.80 44.57
C VAL A 653 18.04 9.65 45.74
N ARG A 654 18.35 10.75 46.43
CA ARG A 654 19.22 10.74 47.62
C ARG A 654 18.60 9.90 48.77
N TYR A 655 17.30 10.03 48.99
CA TYR A 655 16.57 9.18 49.95
C TYR A 655 16.72 7.70 49.62
N LEU A 656 16.41 7.29 48.38
CA LEU A 656 16.45 5.89 47.98
C LEU A 656 17.85 5.28 48.09
N THR A 657 18.90 6.02 47.73
CA THR A 657 20.28 5.54 47.85
C THR A 657 20.74 5.40 49.29
N LEU A 658 20.43 6.37 50.14
CA LEU A 658 20.73 6.29 51.58
C LEU A 658 19.92 5.21 52.25
N ALA A 659 18.63 5.04 51.94
CA ALA A 659 17.77 4.01 52.52
C ALA A 659 18.25 2.60 52.18
N LEU A 660 18.77 2.38 50.96
CA LEU A 660 19.37 1.10 50.54
C LEU A 660 20.55 0.72 51.45
N GLU A 661 21.53 1.64 51.63
CA GLU A 661 22.71 1.41 52.43
C GLU A 661 22.36 1.29 53.96
N ALA A 662 21.43 2.10 54.45
CA ALA A 662 20.97 2.02 55.82
C ALA A 662 20.26 0.66 56.14
N ARG A 663 19.54 0.07 55.13
CA ARG A 663 18.89 -1.24 55.28
C ARG A 663 19.92 -2.37 55.48
N VAL A 664 21.10 -2.25 54.87
CA VAL A 664 22.19 -3.24 55.04
C VAL A 664 23.16 -2.92 56.18
N GLY A 665 22.78 -1.96 57.02
CA GLY A 665 23.48 -1.69 58.28
C GLY A 665 24.47 -0.53 58.29
N ASP A 666 24.57 0.26 57.21
CA ASP A 666 25.47 1.40 57.16
C ASP A 666 25.02 2.54 58.10
N ALA A 667 25.81 2.77 59.16
CA ALA A 667 25.55 3.80 60.16
C ALA A 667 25.71 5.24 59.60
N ALA A 668 26.57 5.45 58.59
CA ALA A 668 26.71 6.74 57.95
C ALA A 668 25.48 7.09 57.08
N ALA A 669 24.93 6.12 56.37
CA ALA A 669 23.69 6.27 55.65
C ALA A 669 22.50 6.58 56.54
N ARG A 670 22.41 5.95 57.74
CA ARG A 670 21.36 6.28 58.73
C ARG A 670 21.46 7.74 59.21
N ARG A 671 22.69 8.24 59.50
CA ARG A 671 22.89 9.66 59.82
C ARG A 671 22.51 10.59 58.67
N GLY A 672 22.87 10.20 57.44
CA GLY A 672 22.49 10.92 56.23
C GLY A 672 20.98 11.03 56.04
N LEU A 673 20.22 9.96 56.34
CA LEU A 673 18.75 9.97 56.28
C LEU A 673 18.15 10.90 57.35
N ALA A 674 18.67 10.91 58.57
CA ALA A 674 18.21 11.82 59.63
C ALA A 674 18.46 13.30 59.26
N GLN A 675 19.59 13.60 58.63
CA GLN A 675 19.85 14.94 58.10
C GLN A 675 18.93 15.31 56.92
N LEU A 676 18.62 14.36 56.05
CA LEU A 676 17.68 14.57 54.93
C LEU A 676 16.24 14.80 55.44
N GLU A 677 15.82 14.08 56.48
CA GLU A 677 14.54 14.31 57.16
C GLU A 677 14.44 15.74 57.71
N GLN A 678 15.45 16.18 58.46
CA GLN A 678 15.48 17.54 59.00
C GLN A 678 15.45 18.60 57.88
N SER A 679 16.19 18.39 56.80
CA SER A 679 16.17 19.25 55.62
C SER A 679 14.81 19.31 54.95
N ALA A 680 14.14 18.15 54.78
CA ALA A 680 12.80 18.05 54.21
C ALA A 680 11.75 18.76 55.08
N ARG A 681 11.82 18.63 56.44
CA ARG A 681 10.96 19.37 57.36
C ARG A 681 11.20 20.88 57.25
N ALA A 682 12.47 21.32 57.19
CA ALA A 682 12.81 22.73 57.02
C ALA A 682 12.34 23.32 55.69
N ALA A 683 12.24 22.49 54.67
CA ALA A 683 11.71 22.86 53.33
C ALA A 683 10.20 22.70 53.19
N ASN A 684 9.47 22.38 54.24
CA ASN A 684 8.03 22.08 54.24
C ASN A 684 7.63 20.88 53.35
N ALA A 685 8.57 19.99 53.05
CA ALA A 685 8.33 18.73 52.32
C ALA A 685 7.86 17.63 53.32
N THR A 686 6.71 17.85 53.91
CA THR A 686 6.19 17.05 55.06
C THR A 686 6.04 15.58 54.74
N GLN A 687 5.48 15.28 53.56
CA GLN A 687 5.26 13.90 53.10
C GLN A 687 6.59 13.12 53.00
N MET A 688 7.61 13.72 52.42
CA MET A 688 8.93 13.12 52.30
C MET A 688 9.60 12.93 53.68
N ALA A 689 9.48 13.93 54.55
CA ALA A 689 10.03 13.83 55.92
C ALA A 689 9.38 12.69 56.71
N ASP A 690 8.08 12.54 56.60
CA ASP A 690 7.33 11.47 57.28
C ASP A 690 7.66 10.07 56.73
N GLU A 691 7.86 9.95 55.38
CA GLU A 691 8.33 8.72 54.72
C GLU A 691 9.72 8.33 55.24
N ILE A 692 10.64 9.28 55.35
CA ILE A 692 12.00 9.04 55.86
C ILE A 692 11.95 8.64 57.37
N ALA A 693 11.16 9.32 58.20
CA ALA A 693 11.02 9.01 59.61
C ALA A 693 10.42 7.61 59.82
N ALA A 694 9.38 7.24 59.10
CA ALA A 694 8.80 5.91 59.13
C ALA A 694 9.80 4.82 58.74
N PHE A 695 10.59 5.08 57.69
CA PHE A 695 11.63 4.16 57.27
C PHE A 695 12.73 3.99 58.36
N LEU A 696 13.23 5.08 58.92
CA LEU A 696 14.23 5.03 60.00
C LEU A 696 13.71 4.22 61.21
N ALA A 697 12.43 4.38 61.57
CA ALA A 697 11.80 3.62 62.63
C ALA A 697 11.67 2.11 62.34
N SER A 698 11.62 1.73 61.07
CA SER A 698 11.54 0.33 60.61
C SER A 698 12.90 -0.40 60.61
N LEU A 699 13.99 0.31 60.79
CA LEU A 699 15.33 -0.29 60.78
C LEU A 699 15.62 -0.99 62.11
N PRO A 700 16.34 -2.15 62.09
CA PRO A 700 16.81 -2.77 63.32
C PRO A 700 17.62 -1.80 64.16
N ALA A 701 17.61 -1.95 65.49
CA ALA A 701 18.47 -1.14 66.37
C ALA A 701 19.93 -1.22 65.93
N ALA A 702 20.62 -0.07 65.93
CA ALA A 702 22.05 -0.07 65.56
C ALA A 702 22.83 -0.96 66.58
N PRO A 703 23.74 -1.82 66.08
CA PRO A 703 24.54 -2.65 66.98
C PRO A 703 25.37 -1.83 67.93
#